data_2e870b9f1bf15a5cf7bfa6f258121d70
#
_entry.id   2e870b9f1bf15a5cf7bfa6f258121d70
#
_cell.length_a   1.000
_cell.length_b   1.000
_cell.length_c   1.000
_cell.angle_alpha   90.00
_cell.angle_beta   90.00
_cell.angle_gamma   90.00
#
_symmetry.space_group_name_H-M   'P 1'
#
loop_
_entity.id
_entity.type
_entity.pdbx_description
1 polymer ?
#
loop_
_entity_poly.entity_id
_entity_poly.type
_entity_poly.pdbx_seq_one_letter_code
_entity_poly.pdbx_strand_id
1 'polypeptide(L)'
;MHESYEFYCLADRTFYETPANRGAQHPDFALSGRAVPDGWRHVPGETWMHYAPDGLELPAQGWKIHVSARLADVERTLEAVWEYCVPRGIAFKFLRNEPVLVMVNSKAAPRGSSGKLVTIYPIDEAQLELVLKELDGILHGVEGPYILSDLRYGEGPLFVRYGAFVIRFCLSPAGERVLALEDDQGRLVPDHRGPTFALPSWVTLPDFLQPQLDARNAVTTNDLAYTIDGVIQFSNGGGVYLGHHNETGDRVVLKEGRPYAGLDMAGRDAVARIAHEKDILEQLDGLDVVPKLHDYLQLGEHHFLVQEHIDSVSLQRELVRRYPLTHPDASEADKAEYAEWAAHLVGRVAEAVGQLHERGVVFCDLHPDNVLLDANGRLTLIDFEVATRAEDKARSTLAHPGYAAPGDRQGVDVDRYALACIALGVYAPQATILLNLHPGKAFQLADMITETFPVPKATIEEAVRIIVGPKATHDPEMVDLALPGEAEWPEVREALTRSIVASATPERTDRLFPGDIAQFRDGGGIDLATGAAGVLYALATTGAGRFPEYDDWLRKRAVDTETGPGLYDGLHGVAHVLDELGYRQDALDLVERTLADDWSSRELGLHSGLAGIGLSLLHFDTEPALRAKAVRVLDLVADRLGDVTDVPEVSGGQQTRAGLMHGSSGPALLFLEAFEQLGDTGLLDLAEIAIRQDLRRTTLTPDGMRQVDQGWRTLPYLEEGSAGVALVLERYLRHRPSAELAATLAELQRVTHCSYYVQPGLFMGRAGLLLTAASLGEEQATVDDLVYGLGWHAMPYQGGLAYPGNQLLRLSMDLATGSAGVLLALGTALHDAPASLPFLGPPQWSESPSRRSAPKEV
;
A
#
# COMPACT_ATOMS: atom_id res chain seq x y z
N MET A 1 -2.88 2.80 8.68
CA MET A 1 -2.50 1.70 7.77
C MET A 1 -3.35 1.73 6.51
N HIS A 2 -2.83 1.31 5.37
CA HIS A 2 -3.62 1.21 4.15
C HIS A 2 -4.22 -0.20 4.08
N GLU A 3 -5.54 -0.32 4.11
CA GLU A 3 -6.29 -1.60 4.19
C GLU A 3 -5.87 -2.64 3.13
N SER A 4 -5.39 -2.19 1.96
CA SER A 4 -4.94 -3.10 0.91
C SER A 4 -3.74 -3.97 1.32
N TYR A 5 -2.83 -3.51 2.18
CA TYR A 5 -1.68 -4.29 2.62
C TYR A 5 -2.07 -5.44 3.56
N GLU A 6 -3.07 -5.23 4.43
CA GLU A 6 -3.56 -6.27 5.34
C GLU A 6 -4.08 -7.48 4.56
N PHE A 7 -4.71 -7.25 3.42
CA PHE A 7 -5.20 -8.29 2.53
C PHE A 7 -4.06 -9.22 2.04
N TYR A 8 -2.88 -8.67 1.72
CA TYR A 8 -1.71 -9.44 1.31
C TYR A 8 -0.91 -10.06 2.46
N CYS A 9 -1.31 -9.81 3.70
CA CYS A 9 -0.74 -10.46 4.89
C CYS A 9 -1.44 -11.78 5.25
N LEU A 10 -2.55 -12.12 4.60
CA LEU A 10 -3.37 -13.27 4.97
C LEU A 10 -2.75 -14.62 4.55
N ALA A 11 -1.94 -14.64 3.50
CA ALA A 11 -1.41 -15.86 2.90
C ALA A 11 -0.02 -16.26 3.41
N ASP A 12 0.80 -15.30 3.82
CA ASP A 12 2.15 -15.56 4.34
C ASP A 12 2.43 -14.69 5.58
N ARG A 13 3.23 -15.20 6.53
CA ARG A 13 3.55 -14.50 7.76
C ARG A 13 4.80 -13.63 7.67
N THR A 14 5.66 -13.88 6.70
CA THR A 14 6.97 -13.24 6.56
C THR A 14 6.98 -12.19 5.46
N PHE A 15 6.36 -12.49 4.32
CA PHE A 15 6.33 -11.65 3.14
C PHE A 15 4.90 -11.30 2.73
N TYR A 16 4.74 -10.22 1.95
CA TYR A 16 3.49 -9.96 1.25
C TYR A 16 3.26 -11.05 0.21
N GLU A 17 2.04 -11.61 0.20
CA GLU A 17 1.68 -12.68 -0.71
C GLU A 17 0.24 -12.54 -1.20
N THR A 18 0.04 -12.88 -2.47
CA THR A 18 -1.32 -12.84 -3.02
C THR A 18 -2.23 -13.81 -2.28
N PRO A 19 -3.43 -13.38 -1.89
CA PRO A 19 -4.41 -14.24 -1.26
C PRO A 19 -4.79 -15.48 -2.09
N ALA A 20 -4.62 -15.42 -3.40
CA ALA A 20 -4.82 -16.53 -4.31
C ALA A 20 -3.96 -17.75 -3.94
N ASN A 21 -2.72 -17.56 -3.51
CA ASN A 21 -1.83 -18.63 -3.07
C ASN A 21 -2.31 -19.32 -1.77
N ARG A 22 -3.05 -18.63 -0.91
CA ARG A 22 -3.71 -19.26 0.24
C ARG A 22 -4.85 -20.17 -0.20
N GLY A 23 -5.64 -19.75 -1.18
CA GLY A 23 -6.72 -20.55 -1.76
C GLY A 23 -6.23 -21.88 -2.30
N ALA A 24 -5.06 -21.92 -2.96
CA ALA A 24 -4.48 -23.15 -3.50
C ALA A 24 -4.08 -24.20 -2.46
N GLN A 25 -3.95 -23.83 -1.20
CA GLN A 25 -3.59 -24.72 -0.08
C GLN A 25 -4.82 -25.37 0.61
N HIS A 26 -6.03 -24.97 0.25
CA HIS A 26 -7.27 -25.46 0.84
C HIS A 26 -8.11 -26.23 -0.18
N PRO A 27 -8.97 -27.19 0.28
CA PRO A 27 -9.88 -27.90 -0.63
C PRO A 27 -10.82 -26.93 -1.33
N ASP A 28 -11.00 -27.15 -2.63
CA ASP A 28 -11.98 -26.41 -3.42
C ASP A 28 -13.41 -26.80 -3.01
N PHE A 29 -14.41 -25.96 -3.31
CA PHE A 29 -15.82 -26.33 -3.11
C PHE A 29 -16.16 -27.63 -3.84
N ALA A 30 -17.08 -28.43 -3.29
CA ALA A 30 -17.42 -29.76 -3.82
C ALA A 30 -17.78 -29.74 -5.31
N LEU A 31 -18.40 -28.67 -5.77
CA LEU A 31 -18.76 -28.49 -7.18
C LEU A 31 -17.55 -28.47 -8.12
N SER A 32 -16.39 -27.99 -7.69
CA SER A 32 -15.15 -27.97 -8.48
C SER A 32 -14.63 -29.37 -8.83
N GLY A 33 -14.96 -30.37 -8.00
CA GLY A 33 -14.61 -31.78 -8.22
C GLY A 33 -15.60 -32.53 -9.13
N ARG A 34 -16.69 -31.90 -9.55
CA ARG A 34 -17.69 -32.51 -10.44
C ARG A 34 -17.11 -32.70 -11.86
N ALA A 35 -17.42 -33.80 -12.51
CA ALA A 35 -17.01 -34.04 -13.88
C ALA A 35 -17.49 -32.92 -14.81
N VAL A 36 -16.59 -32.40 -15.63
CA VAL A 36 -16.92 -31.36 -16.62
C VAL A 36 -17.85 -31.98 -17.66
N PRO A 37 -19.02 -31.41 -17.95
CA PRO A 37 -19.93 -31.96 -18.94
C PRO A 37 -19.31 -32.01 -20.36
N ASP A 38 -19.75 -32.97 -21.17
CA ASP A 38 -19.34 -33.06 -22.58
C ASP A 38 -19.66 -31.78 -23.34
N GLY A 39 -18.70 -31.24 -24.09
CA GLY A 39 -18.85 -29.97 -24.79
C GLY A 39 -18.69 -28.72 -23.91
N TRP A 40 -18.10 -28.86 -22.70
CA TRP A 40 -17.77 -27.75 -21.82
C TRP A 40 -16.27 -27.69 -21.53
N ARG A 41 -15.76 -26.49 -21.37
CA ARG A 41 -14.41 -26.23 -20.87
C ARG A 41 -14.47 -25.74 -19.43
N HIS A 42 -13.49 -26.19 -18.64
CA HIS A 42 -13.23 -25.73 -17.29
C HIS A 42 -11.83 -25.11 -17.23
N VAL A 43 -11.72 -23.88 -16.72
CA VAL A 43 -10.44 -23.20 -16.52
C VAL A 43 -10.33 -22.87 -15.02
N PRO A 44 -9.57 -23.67 -14.26
CA PRO A 44 -9.32 -23.39 -12.87
C PRO A 44 -8.38 -22.19 -12.75
N GLY A 45 -8.85 -21.13 -12.09
CA GLY A 45 -8.06 -19.98 -11.71
C GLY A 45 -7.71 -20.00 -10.22
N GLU A 46 -6.88 -19.08 -9.81
CA GLU A 46 -6.46 -18.96 -8.41
C GLU A 46 -7.61 -18.56 -7.48
N THR A 47 -8.43 -17.61 -7.92
CA THR A 47 -9.59 -17.09 -7.18
C THR A 47 -10.92 -17.64 -7.70
N TRP A 48 -11.02 -17.89 -9.01
CA TRP A 48 -12.26 -18.20 -9.72
C TRP A 48 -12.16 -19.50 -10.49
N MET A 49 -13.19 -20.32 -10.41
CA MET A 49 -13.42 -21.49 -11.25
C MET A 49 -14.34 -21.10 -12.41
N HIS A 50 -13.84 -21.16 -13.64
CA HIS A 50 -14.57 -20.75 -14.86
C HIS A 50 -15.13 -21.95 -15.60
N TYR A 51 -16.38 -21.85 -16.03
CA TYR A 51 -17.09 -22.87 -16.82
C TYR A 51 -17.79 -22.21 -18.01
N ALA A 52 -17.57 -22.73 -19.21
CA ALA A 52 -18.23 -22.26 -20.43
C ALA A 52 -18.41 -23.39 -21.45
N PRO A 53 -19.46 -23.37 -22.28
CA PRO A 53 -19.60 -24.28 -23.42
C PRO A 53 -18.43 -24.12 -24.42
N ASP A 54 -18.01 -25.18 -25.04
CA ASP A 54 -17.01 -25.15 -26.11
C ASP A 54 -17.54 -24.34 -27.31
N GLY A 55 -16.71 -23.47 -27.85
CA GLY A 55 -17.05 -22.62 -28.97
C GLY A 55 -18.04 -21.48 -28.69
N LEU A 56 -18.44 -21.27 -27.42
CA LEU A 56 -19.24 -20.10 -27.04
C LEU A 56 -18.43 -18.82 -27.21
N GLU A 57 -18.88 -17.95 -28.08
CA GLU A 57 -18.35 -16.59 -28.21
C GLU A 57 -19.21 -15.62 -27.37
N LEU A 58 -18.64 -15.15 -26.26
CA LEU A 58 -19.28 -14.11 -25.44
C LEU A 58 -19.02 -12.72 -26.03
N PRO A 59 -19.96 -11.77 -25.91
CA PRO A 59 -19.68 -10.37 -26.24
C PRO A 59 -18.53 -9.86 -25.39
N ALA A 60 -17.78 -8.87 -25.88
CA ALA A 60 -16.65 -8.32 -25.14
C ALA A 60 -17.07 -7.67 -23.82
N GLN A 61 -18.28 -7.18 -23.73
CA GLN A 61 -18.90 -6.53 -22.57
C GLN A 61 -20.42 -6.67 -22.61
N GLY A 62 -21.07 -6.55 -21.45
CA GLY A 62 -22.51 -6.71 -21.34
C GLY A 62 -22.98 -6.73 -19.88
N TRP A 63 -24.24 -7.09 -19.70
CA TRP A 63 -24.85 -7.29 -18.39
C TRP A 63 -24.44 -8.61 -17.77
N LYS A 64 -23.86 -8.55 -16.55
CA LYS A 64 -23.54 -9.71 -15.72
C LYS A 64 -24.55 -9.89 -14.62
N ILE A 65 -24.82 -11.14 -14.24
CA ILE A 65 -25.54 -11.45 -13.02
C ILE A 65 -24.51 -11.90 -11.99
N HIS A 66 -24.50 -11.27 -10.83
CA HIS A 66 -23.75 -11.73 -9.67
C HIS A 66 -24.73 -12.37 -8.67
N VAL A 67 -24.32 -13.50 -8.11
CA VAL A 67 -25.07 -14.19 -7.06
C VAL A 67 -24.28 -14.03 -5.77
N SER A 68 -24.96 -13.56 -4.73
CA SER A 68 -24.43 -13.43 -3.37
C SER A 68 -24.88 -14.62 -2.52
N ALA A 69 -24.07 -15.04 -1.54
CA ALA A 69 -24.49 -16.02 -0.53
C ALA A 69 -23.65 -15.87 0.75
N ARG A 70 -24.26 -16.13 1.90
CA ARG A 70 -23.54 -16.37 3.16
C ARG A 70 -22.90 -17.76 3.16
N LEU A 71 -21.88 -17.99 4.01
CA LEU A 71 -21.15 -19.25 4.08
C LEU A 71 -22.05 -20.49 4.16
N ALA A 72 -23.13 -20.45 4.93
CA ALA A 72 -24.03 -21.56 5.13
C ALA A 72 -24.83 -21.97 3.87
N ASP A 73 -25.00 -21.04 2.92
CA ASP A 73 -25.83 -21.25 1.71
C ASP A 73 -24.99 -21.47 0.45
N VAL A 74 -23.64 -21.46 0.54
CA VAL A 74 -22.75 -21.55 -0.62
C VAL A 74 -23.00 -22.78 -1.47
N GLU A 75 -22.90 -23.98 -0.89
CA GLU A 75 -23.01 -25.25 -1.65
C GLU A 75 -24.39 -25.37 -2.32
N ARG A 76 -25.46 -25.00 -1.62
CA ARG A 76 -26.82 -24.96 -2.19
C ARG A 76 -26.90 -23.98 -3.37
N THR A 77 -26.27 -22.82 -3.25
CA THR A 77 -26.29 -21.78 -4.29
C THR A 77 -25.50 -22.24 -5.52
N LEU A 78 -24.31 -22.82 -5.31
CA LEU A 78 -23.47 -23.33 -6.39
C LEU A 78 -24.17 -24.47 -7.14
N GLU A 79 -24.82 -25.40 -6.44
CA GLU A 79 -25.60 -26.49 -7.03
C GLU A 79 -26.76 -25.95 -7.88
N ALA A 80 -27.53 -25.01 -7.34
CA ALA A 80 -28.66 -24.40 -8.04
C ALA A 80 -28.22 -23.68 -9.35
N VAL A 81 -27.12 -22.94 -9.30
CA VAL A 81 -26.55 -22.27 -10.48
C VAL A 81 -26.06 -23.28 -11.52
N TRP A 82 -25.40 -24.35 -11.08
CA TRP A 82 -24.93 -25.41 -11.98
C TRP A 82 -26.10 -26.09 -12.71
N GLU A 83 -27.08 -26.55 -11.97
CA GLU A 83 -28.28 -27.24 -12.52
C GLU A 83 -29.10 -26.31 -13.44
N TYR A 84 -28.98 -25.00 -13.25
CA TYR A 84 -29.60 -24.00 -14.10
C TYR A 84 -28.79 -23.69 -15.36
N CYS A 85 -27.49 -23.37 -15.21
CA CYS A 85 -26.67 -22.85 -16.29
C CYS A 85 -26.18 -23.95 -17.25
N VAL A 86 -25.76 -25.11 -16.72
CA VAL A 86 -25.18 -26.18 -17.56
C VAL A 86 -26.14 -26.69 -18.62
N PRO A 87 -27.41 -27.09 -18.32
CA PRO A 87 -28.34 -27.58 -19.36
C PRO A 87 -28.72 -26.51 -20.39
N ARG A 88 -28.54 -25.21 -20.03
CA ARG A 88 -28.90 -24.07 -20.88
C ARG A 88 -27.73 -23.48 -21.66
N GLY A 89 -26.53 -24.04 -21.49
CA GLY A 89 -25.34 -23.56 -22.19
C GLY A 89 -24.92 -22.14 -21.80
N ILE A 90 -25.11 -21.74 -20.55
CA ILE A 90 -24.80 -20.39 -20.06
C ILE A 90 -23.47 -20.41 -19.31
N ALA A 91 -22.51 -19.59 -19.74
CA ALA A 91 -21.20 -19.49 -19.09
C ALA A 91 -21.31 -18.84 -17.69
N PHE A 92 -20.53 -19.35 -16.75
CA PHE A 92 -20.47 -18.81 -15.39
C PHE A 92 -19.11 -19.07 -14.74
N LYS A 93 -18.85 -18.38 -13.64
CA LYS A 93 -17.71 -18.65 -12.75
C LYS A 93 -18.14 -18.51 -11.30
N PHE A 94 -17.42 -19.15 -10.37
CA PHE A 94 -17.63 -19.03 -8.94
C PHE A 94 -16.31 -19.00 -8.17
N LEU A 95 -16.33 -18.48 -6.94
CA LEU A 95 -15.17 -18.45 -6.06
C LEU A 95 -14.71 -19.86 -5.72
N ARG A 96 -13.41 -20.05 -5.66
CA ARG A 96 -12.76 -21.35 -5.59
C ARG A 96 -13.12 -22.15 -4.33
N ASN A 97 -13.04 -21.51 -3.16
CA ASN A 97 -13.23 -22.18 -1.88
C ASN A 97 -13.64 -21.22 -0.76
N GLU A 98 -13.91 -21.76 0.43
CA GLU A 98 -14.36 -21.02 1.60
C GLU A 98 -13.35 -19.96 2.06
N PRO A 99 -12.03 -20.21 2.20
CA PRO A 99 -11.07 -19.18 2.57
C PRO A 99 -11.07 -17.99 1.62
N VAL A 100 -11.17 -18.22 0.31
CA VAL A 100 -11.27 -17.14 -0.69
C VAL A 100 -12.58 -16.35 -0.50
N LEU A 101 -13.70 -17.02 -0.22
CA LEU A 101 -14.98 -16.35 0.03
C LEU A 101 -14.93 -15.47 1.30
N VAL A 102 -14.40 -15.99 2.40
CA VAL A 102 -14.23 -15.22 3.64
C VAL A 102 -13.36 -14.00 3.39
N MET A 103 -12.27 -14.17 2.68
CA MET A 103 -11.31 -13.13 2.40
C MET A 103 -11.89 -12.00 1.55
N VAL A 104 -12.60 -12.30 0.44
CA VAL A 104 -13.21 -11.26 -0.42
C VAL A 104 -14.42 -10.58 0.24
N ASN A 105 -14.90 -11.10 1.38
CA ASN A 105 -15.96 -10.50 2.19
C ASN A 105 -15.45 -9.99 3.55
N SER A 106 -14.14 -10.04 3.83
CA SER A 106 -13.54 -9.58 5.09
C SER A 106 -13.70 -8.06 5.29
N LYS A 107 -13.44 -7.57 6.51
CA LYS A 107 -13.49 -6.13 6.85
C LYS A 107 -12.57 -5.30 5.93
N ALA A 108 -11.38 -5.82 5.60
CA ALA A 108 -10.39 -5.18 4.73
C ALA A 108 -10.63 -5.36 3.22
N ALA A 109 -11.64 -6.13 2.81
CA ALA A 109 -11.90 -6.37 1.39
C ALA A 109 -12.41 -5.11 0.67
N PRO A 110 -12.05 -4.91 -0.62
CA PRO A 110 -12.54 -3.78 -1.40
C PRO A 110 -14.07 -3.81 -1.54
N ARG A 111 -14.74 -2.74 -1.09
CA ARG A 111 -16.22 -2.62 -1.06
C ARG A 111 -16.90 -2.83 -2.42
N GLY A 112 -16.26 -2.45 -3.53
CA GLY A 112 -16.84 -2.58 -4.88
C GLY A 112 -16.79 -4.00 -5.45
N SER A 113 -16.03 -4.93 -4.84
CA SER A 113 -15.91 -6.33 -5.28
C SER A 113 -16.49 -7.35 -4.31
N SER A 114 -16.80 -6.95 -3.08
CA SER A 114 -17.36 -7.82 -2.05
C SER A 114 -18.77 -8.30 -2.39
N GLY A 115 -19.14 -9.49 -1.88
CA GLY A 115 -20.47 -10.08 -2.03
C GLY A 115 -20.63 -11.03 -3.23
N LYS A 116 -19.67 -11.11 -4.14
CA LYS A 116 -19.78 -11.86 -5.39
C LYS A 116 -19.30 -13.30 -5.23
N LEU A 117 -20.21 -14.24 -5.00
CA LEU A 117 -19.91 -15.70 -4.99
C LEU A 117 -19.87 -16.26 -6.41
N VAL A 118 -20.87 -15.94 -7.25
CA VAL A 118 -20.98 -16.42 -8.63
C VAL A 118 -21.12 -15.25 -9.59
N THR A 119 -20.59 -15.38 -10.80
CA THR A 119 -20.84 -14.48 -11.94
C THR A 119 -21.39 -15.29 -13.10
N ILE A 120 -22.55 -14.93 -13.64
CA ILE A 120 -23.19 -15.55 -14.81
C ILE A 120 -23.10 -14.55 -15.96
N TYR A 121 -22.88 -15.04 -17.18
CA TYR A 121 -22.65 -14.25 -18.39
C TYR A 121 -23.75 -14.46 -19.43
N PRO A 122 -24.88 -13.74 -19.32
CA PRO A 122 -25.92 -13.75 -20.39
C PRO A 122 -25.35 -13.17 -21.70
N ILE A 123 -25.75 -13.72 -22.82
CA ILE A 123 -25.27 -13.27 -24.14
C ILE A 123 -26.01 -12.00 -24.63
N ASP A 124 -27.23 -11.77 -24.13
CA ASP A 124 -28.07 -10.61 -24.46
C ASP A 124 -29.06 -10.27 -23.32
N GLU A 125 -29.81 -9.19 -23.49
CA GLU A 125 -30.80 -8.71 -22.50
C GLU A 125 -32.02 -9.65 -22.35
N ALA A 126 -32.40 -10.37 -23.38
CA ALA A 126 -33.50 -11.32 -23.30
C ALA A 126 -33.12 -12.52 -22.44
N GLN A 127 -31.91 -13.03 -22.59
CA GLN A 127 -31.37 -14.09 -21.72
C GLN A 127 -31.15 -13.56 -20.30
N LEU A 128 -30.68 -12.33 -20.13
CA LEU A 128 -30.53 -11.67 -18.82
C LEU A 128 -31.87 -11.69 -18.07
N GLU A 129 -32.97 -11.21 -18.72
CA GLU A 129 -34.30 -11.14 -18.11
C GLU A 129 -34.83 -12.53 -17.73
N LEU A 130 -34.65 -13.51 -18.61
CA LEU A 130 -35.09 -14.89 -18.37
C LEU A 130 -34.35 -15.51 -17.17
N VAL A 131 -33.00 -15.39 -17.16
CA VAL A 131 -32.15 -15.93 -16.07
C VAL A 131 -32.51 -15.30 -14.74
N LEU A 132 -32.70 -14.00 -14.68
CA LEU A 132 -33.08 -13.29 -13.45
C LEU A 132 -34.44 -13.78 -12.92
N LYS A 133 -35.47 -13.87 -13.79
CA LYS A 133 -36.81 -14.31 -13.37
C LYS A 133 -36.83 -15.74 -12.86
N GLU A 134 -36.13 -16.67 -13.54
CA GLU A 134 -36.13 -18.08 -13.17
C GLU A 134 -35.29 -18.36 -11.94
N LEU A 135 -34.07 -17.78 -11.87
CA LEU A 135 -33.17 -17.96 -10.71
C LEU A 135 -33.67 -17.28 -9.46
N ASP A 136 -34.39 -16.17 -9.53
CA ASP A 136 -35.01 -15.51 -8.35
C ASP A 136 -35.95 -16.46 -7.61
N GLY A 137 -36.75 -17.23 -8.39
CA GLY A 137 -37.60 -18.26 -7.81
C GLY A 137 -36.84 -19.44 -7.22
N ILE A 138 -35.77 -19.89 -7.88
CA ILE A 138 -34.96 -21.05 -7.46
C ILE A 138 -34.13 -20.71 -6.19
N LEU A 139 -33.59 -19.50 -6.12
CA LEU A 139 -32.73 -19.02 -5.03
C LEU A 139 -33.52 -18.31 -3.92
N HIS A 140 -34.86 -18.40 -3.93
CA HIS A 140 -35.69 -17.81 -2.89
C HIS A 140 -35.25 -18.25 -1.49
N GLY A 141 -35.06 -17.28 -0.58
CA GLY A 141 -34.63 -17.51 0.80
C GLY A 141 -33.14 -17.79 0.97
N VAL A 142 -32.31 -17.62 -0.07
CA VAL A 142 -30.85 -17.52 0.07
C VAL A 142 -30.52 -16.11 0.51
N GLU A 143 -29.72 -16.01 1.57
CA GLU A 143 -29.22 -14.76 2.14
C GLU A 143 -27.75 -14.55 1.81
N GLY A 144 -27.34 -13.29 1.67
CA GLY A 144 -25.94 -12.93 1.39
C GLY A 144 -25.70 -11.42 1.45
N PRO A 145 -24.41 -11.00 1.46
CA PRO A 145 -24.07 -9.59 1.51
C PRO A 145 -24.62 -8.82 0.30
N TYR A 146 -25.12 -7.60 0.54
CA TYR A 146 -25.53 -6.68 -0.53
C TYR A 146 -24.29 -6.28 -1.35
N ILE A 147 -24.35 -6.43 -2.69
CA ILE A 147 -23.27 -6.06 -3.60
C ILE A 147 -23.41 -4.58 -3.96
N LEU A 148 -22.61 -3.72 -3.34
CA LEU A 148 -22.73 -2.25 -3.43
C LEU A 148 -22.58 -1.69 -4.84
N SER A 149 -21.70 -2.30 -5.65
CA SER A 149 -21.45 -1.87 -7.04
C SER A 149 -22.55 -2.23 -8.02
N ASP A 150 -23.55 -3.01 -7.59
CA ASP A 150 -24.54 -3.63 -8.46
C ASP A 150 -25.97 -3.19 -8.11
N LEU A 151 -26.91 -3.40 -9.01
CA LEU A 151 -28.34 -3.23 -8.78
C LEU A 151 -28.95 -4.58 -8.38
N ARG A 152 -29.59 -4.65 -7.21
CA ARG A 152 -30.28 -5.87 -6.73
C ARG A 152 -31.54 -6.12 -7.58
N TYR A 153 -31.76 -7.39 -7.92
CA TYR A 153 -33.00 -7.85 -8.57
C TYR A 153 -33.89 -8.59 -7.57
N GLY A 154 -35.11 -8.13 -7.37
CA GLY A 154 -36.02 -8.69 -6.35
C GLY A 154 -35.48 -8.46 -4.92
N GLU A 155 -35.87 -9.36 -4.00
CA GLU A 155 -35.42 -9.37 -2.60
C GLU A 155 -34.36 -10.46 -2.35
N GLY A 156 -34.03 -11.26 -3.38
CA GLY A 156 -33.12 -12.39 -3.33
C GLY A 156 -31.63 -12.02 -3.48
N PRO A 157 -30.77 -13.02 -3.73
CA PRO A 157 -29.31 -12.86 -3.79
C PRO A 157 -28.81 -12.43 -5.17
N LEU A 158 -29.68 -12.04 -6.09
CA LEU A 158 -29.31 -11.70 -7.46
C LEU A 158 -29.05 -10.21 -7.64
N PHE A 159 -27.96 -9.89 -8.32
CA PHE A 159 -27.52 -8.52 -8.60
C PHE A 159 -27.08 -8.41 -10.05
N VAL A 160 -27.22 -7.24 -10.65
CA VAL A 160 -26.82 -6.98 -12.03
C VAL A 160 -25.86 -5.83 -12.14
N ARG A 161 -24.89 -5.96 -13.06
CA ARG A 161 -23.93 -4.92 -13.40
C ARG A 161 -23.55 -4.99 -14.87
N TYR A 162 -23.45 -3.85 -15.55
CA TYR A 162 -22.82 -3.77 -16.87
C TYR A 162 -21.29 -3.75 -16.71
N GLY A 163 -20.55 -4.57 -17.51
CA GLY A 163 -19.10 -4.63 -17.42
C GLY A 163 -18.45 -5.53 -18.48
N ALA A 164 -17.12 -5.54 -18.55
CA ALA A 164 -16.35 -6.34 -19.50
C ALA A 164 -16.48 -7.85 -19.22
N PHE A 165 -16.71 -8.65 -20.26
CA PHE A 165 -16.69 -10.12 -20.23
C PHE A 165 -15.28 -10.64 -20.56
N VAL A 166 -14.58 -9.88 -21.43
CA VAL A 166 -13.18 -10.15 -21.80
C VAL A 166 -12.29 -9.11 -21.12
N ILE A 167 -11.14 -9.55 -20.65
CA ILE A 167 -10.15 -8.66 -20.06
C ILE A 167 -9.56 -7.77 -21.16
N ARG A 168 -9.81 -6.45 -21.04
CA ARG A 168 -9.21 -5.40 -21.87
C ARG A 168 -8.66 -4.32 -20.99
N PHE A 169 -7.63 -3.61 -21.43
CA PHE A 169 -6.98 -2.55 -20.68
C PHE A 169 -6.93 -1.26 -21.48
N CYS A 170 -6.95 -0.15 -20.78
CA CYS A 170 -6.58 1.17 -21.29
C CYS A 170 -5.67 1.88 -20.27
N LEU A 171 -5.16 3.03 -20.65
CA LEU A 171 -4.44 3.90 -19.71
C LEU A 171 -5.44 4.80 -19.00
N SER A 172 -5.32 4.89 -17.67
CA SER A 172 -6.03 5.89 -16.88
C SER A 172 -5.48 7.29 -17.19
N PRO A 173 -6.16 8.39 -16.79
CA PRO A 173 -5.57 9.73 -16.88
C PRO A 173 -4.22 9.87 -16.15
N ALA A 174 -4.00 9.03 -15.14
CA ALA A 174 -2.73 8.93 -14.40
C ALA A 174 -1.68 8.04 -15.09
N GLY A 175 -1.93 7.54 -16.31
CA GLY A 175 -1.00 6.67 -17.04
C GLY A 175 -0.98 5.21 -16.58
N GLU A 176 -1.79 4.82 -15.59
CA GLU A 176 -1.87 3.45 -15.10
C GLU A 176 -2.65 2.56 -16.06
N ARG A 177 -2.18 1.33 -16.27
CA ARG A 177 -2.92 0.31 -17.04
C ARG A 177 -4.09 -0.21 -16.21
N VAL A 178 -5.30 0.16 -16.59
CA VAL A 178 -6.55 -0.19 -15.89
C VAL A 178 -7.49 -1.01 -16.77
N LEU A 179 -8.37 -1.79 -16.14
CA LEU A 179 -9.41 -2.52 -16.86
C LEU A 179 -10.30 -1.56 -17.65
N ALA A 180 -10.68 -1.94 -18.88
CA ALA A 180 -11.38 -1.09 -19.81
C ALA A 180 -12.71 -1.63 -20.29
N LEU A 181 -13.61 -0.70 -20.61
CA LEU A 181 -14.81 -0.88 -21.41
C LEU A 181 -14.66 -0.13 -22.74
N GLU A 182 -15.39 -0.56 -23.75
CA GLU A 182 -15.52 0.17 -25.01
C GLU A 182 -16.73 1.09 -24.93
N ASP A 183 -16.53 2.37 -25.26
CA ASP A 183 -17.59 3.35 -25.32
C ASP A 183 -18.40 3.23 -26.65
N ASP A 184 -19.40 4.07 -26.84
CA ASP A 184 -20.24 4.11 -28.05
C ASP A 184 -19.51 4.57 -29.33
N GLN A 185 -18.25 5.02 -29.18
CA GLN A 185 -17.38 5.43 -30.29
C GLN A 185 -16.28 4.38 -30.59
N GLY A 186 -16.29 3.23 -29.90
CA GLY A 186 -15.31 2.16 -30.07
C GLY A 186 -13.98 2.44 -29.34
N ARG A 187 -13.92 3.42 -28.42
CA ARG A 187 -12.71 3.74 -27.65
C ARG A 187 -12.72 2.96 -26.33
N LEU A 188 -11.53 2.50 -25.93
CA LEU A 188 -11.36 1.90 -24.61
C LEU A 188 -11.24 2.99 -23.54
N VAL A 189 -12.10 2.92 -22.54
CA VAL A 189 -12.16 3.84 -21.38
C VAL A 189 -12.13 3.05 -20.08
N PRO A 190 -11.66 3.62 -18.95
CA PRO A 190 -11.57 2.93 -17.68
C PRO A 190 -12.91 2.32 -17.20
N ASP A 191 -12.89 1.04 -16.78
CA ASP A 191 -14.01 0.36 -16.10
C ASP A 191 -14.03 0.77 -14.62
N HIS A 192 -14.72 1.87 -14.28
CA HIS A 192 -14.83 2.35 -12.91
C HIS A 192 -15.63 1.39 -12.04
N ARG A 193 -14.99 0.86 -10.99
CA ARG A 193 -15.58 -0.12 -10.04
C ARG A 193 -15.70 0.50 -8.64
N GLY A 194 -16.62 1.45 -8.50
CA GLY A 194 -16.92 2.07 -7.21
C GLY A 194 -17.86 1.21 -6.33
N PRO A 195 -18.01 1.58 -5.03
CA PRO A 195 -18.96 0.95 -4.10
C PRO A 195 -20.40 1.49 -4.27
N THR A 196 -20.75 1.92 -5.45
CA THR A 196 -22.09 2.39 -5.81
C THR A 196 -22.43 1.93 -7.22
N PHE A 197 -23.70 1.52 -7.42
CA PHE A 197 -24.18 1.20 -8.76
C PHE A 197 -24.14 2.45 -9.65
N ALA A 198 -23.45 2.34 -10.75
CA ALA A 198 -23.37 3.36 -11.77
C ALA A 198 -23.35 2.71 -13.16
N LEU A 199 -24.04 3.33 -14.11
CA LEU A 199 -24.01 2.92 -15.51
C LEU A 199 -23.02 3.81 -16.27
N PRO A 200 -22.28 3.24 -17.24
CA PRO A 200 -21.61 4.05 -18.24
C PRO A 200 -22.61 4.95 -18.96
N SER A 201 -22.24 6.17 -19.30
CA SER A 201 -23.15 7.17 -19.87
C SER A 201 -23.78 6.77 -21.21
N TRP A 202 -23.18 5.83 -21.91
CA TRP A 202 -23.65 5.29 -23.21
C TRP A 202 -24.50 4.03 -23.07
N VAL A 203 -24.70 3.50 -21.85
CA VAL A 203 -25.50 2.29 -21.61
C VAL A 203 -26.88 2.66 -21.09
N THR A 204 -27.93 2.15 -21.75
CA THR A 204 -29.31 2.31 -21.29
C THR A 204 -29.66 1.16 -20.33
N LEU A 205 -30.33 1.50 -19.22
CA LEU A 205 -30.90 0.49 -18.32
C LEU A 205 -32.09 -0.21 -19.02
N PRO A 206 -32.10 -1.56 -19.08
CA PRO A 206 -33.26 -2.30 -19.56
C PRO A 206 -34.53 -2.00 -18.78
N ASP A 207 -35.68 -1.84 -19.45
CA ASP A 207 -36.95 -1.42 -18.83
C ASP A 207 -37.38 -2.32 -17.66
N PHE A 208 -37.10 -3.63 -17.72
CA PHE A 208 -37.47 -4.56 -16.66
C PHE A 208 -36.63 -4.39 -15.38
N LEU A 209 -35.51 -3.64 -15.43
CA LEU A 209 -34.68 -3.30 -14.28
C LEU A 209 -35.04 -1.94 -13.65
N GLN A 210 -35.85 -1.10 -14.34
CA GLN A 210 -36.24 0.21 -13.85
C GLN A 210 -36.93 0.14 -12.48
N PRO A 211 -37.88 -0.80 -12.23
CA PRO A 211 -38.51 -0.91 -10.91
C PRO A 211 -37.52 -1.17 -9.77
N GLN A 212 -36.44 -1.88 -10.04
CA GLN A 212 -35.40 -2.16 -9.06
C GLN A 212 -34.59 -0.89 -8.72
N LEU A 213 -34.28 -0.07 -9.73
CA LEU A 213 -33.62 1.21 -9.54
C LEU A 213 -34.50 2.20 -8.77
N ASP A 214 -35.80 2.24 -9.08
CA ASP A 214 -36.77 3.09 -8.41
C ASP A 214 -36.92 2.69 -6.93
N ALA A 215 -37.03 1.39 -6.64
CA ALA A 215 -37.08 0.85 -5.27
C ALA A 215 -35.81 1.21 -4.47
N ARG A 216 -34.63 1.06 -5.09
CA ARG A 216 -33.37 1.47 -4.47
C ARG A 216 -33.35 2.97 -4.12
N ASN A 217 -33.78 3.82 -5.04
CA ASN A 217 -33.75 5.27 -4.86
C ASN A 217 -34.88 5.77 -3.91
N ALA A 218 -35.89 4.97 -3.64
CA ALA A 218 -36.96 5.29 -2.70
C ALA A 218 -36.57 5.16 -1.23
N VAL A 219 -35.46 4.48 -0.93
CA VAL A 219 -34.94 4.38 0.45
C VAL A 219 -34.47 5.76 0.91
N THR A 220 -35.07 6.29 1.97
CA THR A 220 -34.76 7.62 2.53
C THR A 220 -34.32 7.48 4.00
N THR A 221 -33.54 8.45 4.47
CA THR A 221 -33.13 8.58 5.87
C THR A 221 -34.02 9.55 6.66
N ASN A 222 -35.12 10.03 6.06
CA ASN A 222 -35.95 11.12 6.62
C ASN A 222 -36.64 10.77 7.94
N ASP A 223 -36.85 9.49 8.24
CA ASP A 223 -37.53 9.03 9.46
C ASP A 223 -36.55 8.73 10.62
N LEU A 224 -35.26 8.98 10.44
CA LEU A 224 -34.29 8.81 11.52
C LEU A 224 -34.35 9.97 12.51
N ALA A 225 -34.18 9.67 13.81
CA ALA A 225 -34.01 10.69 14.85
C ALA A 225 -32.67 11.44 14.73
N TYR A 226 -31.83 11.03 13.81
CA TYR A 226 -30.46 11.53 13.61
C TYR A 226 -30.26 11.99 12.18
N THR A 227 -29.53 13.11 12.00
CA THR A 227 -29.04 13.58 10.70
C THR A 227 -27.57 13.25 10.56
N ILE A 228 -27.16 12.71 9.42
CA ILE A 228 -25.77 12.44 9.06
C ILE A 228 -25.16 13.70 8.44
N ASP A 229 -24.10 14.23 9.09
CA ASP A 229 -23.39 15.44 8.66
C ASP A 229 -22.20 15.12 7.76
N GLY A 230 -21.58 13.94 7.93
CA GLY A 230 -20.40 13.54 7.17
C GLY A 230 -19.97 12.10 7.41
N VAL A 231 -18.96 11.68 6.65
CA VAL A 231 -18.36 10.35 6.76
C VAL A 231 -17.01 10.49 7.44
N ILE A 232 -16.77 9.66 8.46
CA ILE A 232 -15.46 9.54 9.12
C ILE A 232 -14.62 8.50 8.38
N GLN A 233 -15.19 7.30 8.17
CA GLN A 233 -14.49 6.17 7.55
C GLN A 233 -15.46 5.21 6.87
N PHE A 234 -14.96 4.50 5.86
CA PHE A 234 -15.65 3.35 5.27
C PHE A 234 -14.81 2.08 5.39
N SER A 235 -15.46 0.95 5.66
CA SER A 235 -14.92 -0.40 5.52
C SER A 235 -15.90 -1.29 4.75
N ASN A 236 -15.52 -2.53 4.45
CA ASN A 236 -16.48 -3.47 3.85
C ASN A 236 -17.64 -3.83 4.79
N GLY A 237 -17.46 -3.71 6.10
CA GLY A 237 -18.50 -3.95 7.10
C GLY A 237 -19.54 -2.85 7.21
N GLY A 238 -19.23 -1.62 6.76
CA GLY A 238 -20.11 -0.46 6.87
C GLY A 238 -19.35 0.86 6.90
N GLY A 239 -20.06 1.94 7.22
CA GLY A 239 -19.51 3.27 7.41
C GLY A 239 -19.51 3.69 8.89
N VAL A 240 -18.63 4.63 9.23
CA VAL A 240 -18.67 5.39 10.47
C VAL A 240 -18.98 6.83 10.11
N TYR A 241 -20.04 7.37 10.65
CA TYR A 241 -20.59 8.67 10.27
C TYR A 241 -20.58 9.63 11.46
N LEU A 242 -20.36 10.90 11.17
CA LEU A 242 -20.62 12.00 12.09
C LEU A 242 -22.05 12.48 11.85
N GLY A 243 -22.79 12.73 12.91
CA GLY A 243 -24.15 13.26 12.84
C GLY A 243 -24.57 13.97 14.12
N HIS A 244 -25.84 14.33 14.18
CA HIS A 244 -26.46 14.93 15.37
C HIS A 244 -27.90 14.44 15.53
N HIS A 245 -28.36 14.43 16.80
CA HIS A 245 -29.74 14.12 17.13
C HIS A 245 -30.64 15.32 16.77
N ASN A 246 -31.71 15.07 16.01
CA ASN A 246 -32.55 16.11 15.40
C ASN A 246 -33.24 17.06 16.41
N GLU A 247 -33.62 16.54 17.61
CA GLU A 247 -34.33 17.32 18.62
C GLU A 247 -33.38 18.02 19.60
N THR A 248 -32.33 17.31 20.07
CA THR A 248 -31.43 17.83 21.11
C THR A 248 -30.24 18.59 20.54
N GLY A 249 -29.86 18.33 19.29
CA GLY A 249 -28.65 18.86 18.66
C GLY A 249 -27.34 18.16 19.14
N ASP A 250 -27.43 17.14 19.98
CA ASP A 250 -26.25 16.42 20.48
C ASP A 250 -25.48 15.77 19.33
N ARG A 251 -24.17 15.98 19.26
CA ARG A 251 -23.31 15.35 18.25
C ARG A 251 -23.11 13.88 18.57
N VAL A 252 -23.24 13.05 17.58
CA VAL A 252 -23.12 11.59 17.69
C VAL A 252 -22.23 10.98 16.62
N VAL A 253 -21.71 9.78 16.91
CA VAL A 253 -21.09 8.90 15.91
C VAL A 253 -22.04 7.74 15.67
N LEU A 254 -22.35 7.48 14.38
CA LEU A 254 -23.16 6.34 13.95
C LEU A 254 -22.24 5.32 13.28
N LYS A 255 -22.14 4.11 13.86
CA LYS A 255 -21.43 2.98 13.27
C LYS A 255 -22.42 2.08 12.55
N GLU A 256 -22.22 1.87 11.24
CA GLU A 256 -23.06 1.01 10.40
C GLU A 256 -22.54 -0.42 10.39
N GLY A 257 -23.43 -1.39 10.59
CA GLY A 257 -23.19 -2.82 10.36
C GLY A 257 -24.01 -3.31 9.17
N ARG A 258 -23.33 -3.81 8.14
CA ARG A 258 -23.95 -4.41 6.96
C ARG A 258 -24.08 -5.93 7.16
N PRO A 259 -25.29 -6.51 6.93
CA PRO A 259 -25.49 -7.96 7.04
C PRO A 259 -24.54 -8.75 6.13
N TYR A 260 -24.00 -9.83 6.66
CA TYR A 260 -23.16 -10.82 5.96
C TYR A 260 -21.86 -10.27 5.37
N ALA A 261 -21.54 -8.98 5.56
CA ALA A 261 -20.35 -8.29 5.09
C ALA A 261 -19.36 -7.97 6.21
N GLY A 262 -18.13 -7.70 5.86
CA GLY A 262 -17.08 -7.39 6.84
C GLY A 262 -16.75 -8.56 7.74
N LEU A 263 -16.65 -9.77 7.20
CA LEU A 263 -16.41 -10.99 7.97
C LEU A 263 -15.08 -10.93 8.72
N ASP A 264 -15.08 -11.43 9.96
CA ASP A 264 -13.86 -11.82 10.66
C ASP A 264 -13.47 -13.27 10.31
N MET A 265 -12.32 -13.74 10.83
CA MET A 265 -11.85 -15.11 10.58
C MET A 265 -12.71 -16.20 11.23
N ALA A 266 -13.62 -15.83 12.16
CA ALA A 266 -14.61 -16.72 12.74
C ALA A 266 -15.94 -16.70 11.97
N GLY A 267 -16.03 -15.92 10.88
CA GLY A 267 -17.22 -15.78 10.05
C GLY A 267 -18.30 -14.86 10.63
N ARG A 268 -18.01 -14.07 11.68
CA ARG A 268 -18.96 -13.08 12.21
C ARG A 268 -18.98 -11.86 11.32
N ASP A 269 -20.17 -11.37 10.98
CA ASP A 269 -20.36 -10.18 10.16
C ASP A 269 -20.33 -8.87 10.98
N ALA A 270 -20.44 -7.75 10.31
CA ALA A 270 -20.44 -6.44 10.95
C ALA A 270 -21.64 -6.21 11.86
N VAL A 271 -22.83 -6.76 11.55
CA VAL A 271 -24.02 -6.64 12.40
C VAL A 271 -23.80 -7.34 13.74
N ALA A 272 -23.27 -8.55 13.71
CA ALA A 272 -22.97 -9.30 14.94
C ALA A 272 -21.93 -8.56 15.81
N ARG A 273 -20.94 -7.89 15.18
CA ARG A 273 -19.92 -7.15 15.93
C ARG A 273 -20.46 -5.87 16.57
N ILE A 274 -21.24 -5.04 15.84
CA ILE A 274 -21.80 -3.82 16.45
C ILE A 274 -22.88 -4.12 17.50
N ALA A 275 -23.61 -5.24 17.37
CA ALA A 275 -24.53 -5.69 18.42
C ALA A 275 -23.75 -6.11 19.68
N HIS A 276 -22.62 -6.79 19.50
CA HIS A 276 -21.73 -7.12 20.61
C HIS A 276 -21.11 -5.86 21.26
N GLU A 277 -20.66 -4.87 20.46
CA GLU A 277 -20.15 -3.59 20.98
C GLU A 277 -21.21 -2.88 21.82
N LYS A 278 -22.48 -2.89 21.39
CA LYS A 278 -23.60 -2.38 22.17
C LYS A 278 -23.69 -3.04 23.55
N ASP A 279 -23.66 -4.37 23.59
CA ASP A 279 -23.79 -5.12 24.88
C ASP A 279 -22.62 -4.82 25.83
N ILE A 280 -21.41 -4.63 25.28
CA ILE A 280 -20.22 -4.23 26.07
C ILE A 280 -20.36 -2.80 26.61
N LEU A 281 -20.80 -1.85 25.78
CA LEU A 281 -21.01 -0.45 26.22
C LEU A 281 -22.09 -0.35 27.28
N GLU A 282 -23.17 -1.14 27.22
CA GLU A 282 -24.19 -1.26 28.27
C GLU A 282 -23.59 -1.75 29.60
N GLN A 283 -22.66 -2.72 29.57
CA GLN A 283 -21.96 -3.23 30.77
C GLN A 283 -21.01 -2.17 31.37
N LEU A 284 -20.43 -1.29 30.53
CA LEU A 284 -19.50 -0.25 30.93
C LEU A 284 -20.17 1.10 31.25
N ASP A 285 -21.51 1.15 31.22
CA ASP A 285 -22.25 2.40 31.48
C ASP A 285 -21.82 3.06 32.81
N GLY A 286 -21.71 4.38 32.76
CA GLY A 286 -21.30 5.24 33.88
C GLY A 286 -19.78 5.36 34.08
N LEU A 287 -18.93 4.76 33.19
CA LEU A 287 -17.49 5.06 33.17
C LEU A 287 -17.20 6.26 32.26
N ASP A 288 -16.38 7.20 32.74
CA ASP A 288 -15.97 8.39 31.96
C ASP A 288 -14.94 8.05 30.87
N VAL A 289 -14.35 6.86 30.90
CA VAL A 289 -13.32 6.40 29.97
C VAL A 289 -13.89 5.68 28.73
N VAL A 290 -15.20 5.66 28.56
CA VAL A 290 -15.88 5.08 27.41
C VAL A 290 -16.91 6.06 26.83
N PRO A 291 -17.26 6.01 25.53
CA PRO A 291 -18.34 6.82 24.98
C PRO A 291 -19.69 6.35 25.51
N LYS A 292 -20.62 7.29 25.72
CA LYS A 292 -21.99 6.95 26.08
C LYS A 292 -22.70 6.30 24.91
N LEU A 293 -23.42 5.21 25.17
CA LEU A 293 -24.34 4.62 24.22
C LEU A 293 -25.62 5.48 24.18
N HIS A 294 -26.02 5.92 22.98
CA HIS A 294 -27.24 6.67 22.77
C HIS A 294 -28.37 5.77 22.23
N ASP A 295 -28.10 4.97 21.21
CA ASP A 295 -29.16 4.20 20.55
C ASP A 295 -28.59 3.00 19.77
N TYR A 296 -29.47 2.06 19.39
CA TYR A 296 -29.21 0.99 18.44
C TYR A 296 -30.44 0.82 17.55
N LEU A 297 -30.29 1.13 16.28
CA LEU A 297 -31.44 1.18 15.38
C LEU A 297 -31.17 0.41 14.07
N GLN A 298 -32.23 0.09 13.34
CA GLN A 298 -32.17 -0.56 12.05
C GLN A 298 -32.83 0.33 11.00
N LEU A 299 -32.15 0.49 9.86
CA LEU A 299 -32.66 1.17 8.68
C LEU A 299 -32.54 0.26 7.47
N GLY A 300 -33.65 -0.19 6.92
CA GLY A 300 -33.65 -1.25 5.91
C GLY A 300 -33.05 -2.53 6.47
N GLU A 301 -32.04 -3.08 5.78
CA GLU A 301 -31.30 -4.27 6.23
C GLU A 301 -30.09 -3.91 7.13
N HIS A 302 -29.69 -2.64 7.22
CA HIS A 302 -28.52 -2.19 7.94
C HIS A 302 -28.80 -1.84 9.39
N HIS A 303 -27.87 -2.13 10.27
CA HIS A 303 -27.92 -1.79 11.69
C HIS A 303 -27.00 -0.64 12.01
N PHE A 304 -27.35 0.20 12.98
CA PHE A 304 -26.56 1.36 13.39
C PHE A 304 -26.45 1.38 14.92
N LEU A 305 -25.20 1.49 15.38
CA LEU A 305 -24.89 1.80 16.76
C LEU A 305 -24.62 3.31 16.87
N VAL A 306 -25.37 4.01 17.73
CA VAL A 306 -25.26 5.45 17.95
C VAL A 306 -24.60 5.70 19.30
N GLN A 307 -23.48 6.39 19.29
CA GLN A 307 -22.70 6.69 20.48
C GLN A 307 -22.27 8.17 20.54
N GLU A 308 -21.84 8.62 21.73
CA GLU A 308 -21.32 9.95 21.99
C GLU A 308 -20.21 10.31 21.00
N HIS A 309 -20.28 11.50 20.41
CA HIS A 309 -19.14 12.08 19.70
C HIS A 309 -18.21 12.77 20.70
N ILE A 310 -16.97 12.33 20.75
CA ILE A 310 -15.91 12.95 21.57
C ILE A 310 -15.17 13.95 20.70
N ASP A 311 -15.23 15.24 21.05
CA ASP A 311 -14.43 16.29 20.39
C ASP A 311 -12.98 16.21 20.85
N SER A 312 -12.18 15.46 20.12
CA SER A 312 -10.87 14.99 20.58
C SER A 312 -9.96 14.64 19.41
N VAL A 313 -8.72 14.34 19.71
CA VAL A 313 -7.74 13.76 18.79
C VAL A 313 -7.32 12.39 19.28
N SER A 314 -6.94 11.49 18.34
CA SER A 314 -6.38 10.18 18.74
C SER A 314 -4.99 10.36 19.36
N LEU A 315 -4.64 9.45 20.27
CA LEU A 315 -3.29 9.38 20.83
C LEU A 315 -2.23 9.29 19.73
N GLN A 316 -2.49 8.58 18.65
CA GLN A 316 -1.59 8.49 17.51
C GLN A 316 -1.30 9.87 16.89
N ARG A 317 -2.29 10.74 16.75
CA ARG A 317 -2.10 12.12 16.26
C ARG A 317 -1.30 12.97 17.22
N GLU A 318 -1.56 12.84 18.54
CA GLU A 318 -0.77 13.56 19.56
C GLU A 318 0.69 13.11 19.59
N LEU A 319 0.95 11.78 19.44
CA LEU A 319 2.31 11.26 19.32
C LEU A 319 3.02 11.89 18.13
N VAL A 320 2.44 11.83 16.93
CA VAL A 320 3.04 12.40 15.72
C VAL A 320 3.33 13.90 15.89
N ARG A 321 2.40 14.65 16.49
CA ARG A 321 2.55 16.09 16.69
C ARG A 321 3.67 16.50 17.66
N ARG A 322 3.91 15.68 18.69
CA ARG A 322 4.86 15.97 19.77
C ARG A 322 6.20 15.29 19.64
N TYR A 323 6.34 14.32 18.71
CA TYR A 323 7.51 13.47 18.65
C TYR A 323 8.77 14.24 18.26
N PRO A 324 9.77 14.39 19.16
CA PRO A 324 10.86 15.32 18.94
C PRO A 324 11.81 14.88 17.81
N LEU A 325 11.97 13.57 17.57
CA LEU A 325 12.93 13.07 16.58
C LEU A 325 12.53 13.32 15.12
N THR A 326 11.33 13.86 14.87
CA THR A 326 10.89 14.34 13.56
C THR A 326 11.21 15.81 13.31
N HIS A 327 11.85 16.49 14.28
CA HIS A 327 12.32 17.87 14.18
C HIS A 327 13.86 17.88 14.04
N PRO A 328 14.44 18.65 13.09
CA PRO A 328 15.87 18.58 12.77
C PRO A 328 16.78 19.13 13.89
N ASP A 329 16.24 19.98 14.78
CA ASP A 329 16.99 20.65 15.86
C ASP A 329 16.54 20.20 17.26
N ALA A 330 15.97 18.99 17.39
CA ALA A 330 15.49 18.47 18.67
C ALA A 330 16.60 18.38 19.71
N SER A 331 16.45 19.12 20.83
CA SER A 331 17.41 19.14 21.92
C SER A 331 17.19 18.01 22.92
N GLU A 332 18.18 17.76 23.79
CA GLU A 332 18.01 16.85 24.93
C GLU A 332 16.90 17.29 25.90
N ALA A 333 16.61 18.60 25.98
CA ALA A 333 15.50 19.10 26.77
C ALA A 333 14.15 18.73 26.17
N ASP A 334 14.00 18.80 24.84
CA ASP A 334 12.78 18.40 24.14
C ASP A 334 12.52 16.91 24.30
N LYS A 335 13.57 16.08 24.22
CA LYS A 335 13.49 14.63 24.46
C LYS A 335 13.07 14.32 25.90
N ALA A 336 13.58 15.08 26.89
CA ALA A 336 13.23 14.90 28.30
C ALA A 336 11.78 15.31 28.58
N GLU A 337 11.31 16.45 28.06
CA GLU A 337 9.92 16.90 28.19
C GLU A 337 8.96 15.87 27.56
N TYR A 338 9.30 15.38 26.36
CA TYR A 338 8.52 14.35 25.70
C TYR A 338 8.47 13.06 26.50
N ALA A 339 9.61 12.61 27.04
CA ALA A 339 9.68 11.37 27.81
C ALA A 339 8.82 11.42 29.09
N GLU A 340 8.79 12.56 29.80
CA GLU A 340 7.93 12.76 30.97
C GLU A 340 6.44 12.75 30.58
N TRP A 341 6.07 13.46 29.53
CA TRP A 341 4.71 13.48 29.01
C TRP A 341 4.25 12.07 28.58
N ALA A 342 5.08 11.32 27.83
CA ALA A 342 4.78 9.98 27.34
C ALA A 342 4.60 8.99 28.50
N ALA A 343 5.46 9.03 29.51
CA ALA A 343 5.34 8.18 30.69
C ALA A 343 4.04 8.43 31.47
N HIS A 344 3.66 9.72 31.65
CA HIS A 344 2.39 10.09 32.30
C HIS A 344 1.20 9.59 31.51
N LEU A 345 1.24 9.71 30.19
CA LEU A 345 0.18 9.26 29.29
C LEU A 345 -0.03 7.74 29.33
N VAL A 346 1.06 6.95 29.28
CA VAL A 346 1.01 5.48 29.39
C VAL A 346 0.36 5.07 30.72
N GLY A 347 0.69 5.76 31.82
CA GLY A 347 0.05 5.55 33.14
C GLY A 347 -1.45 5.77 33.09
N ARG A 348 -1.92 6.83 32.46
CA ARG A 348 -3.37 7.13 32.31
C ARG A 348 -4.10 6.10 31.44
N VAL A 349 -3.47 5.62 30.36
CA VAL A 349 -4.04 4.52 29.55
C VAL A 349 -4.17 3.26 30.39
N ALA A 350 -3.16 2.95 31.21
CA ALA A 350 -3.21 1.80 32.13
C ALA A 350 -4.34 1.90 33.14
N GLU A 351 -4.56 3.09 33.71
CA GLU A 351 -5.68 3.36 34.65
C GLU A 351 -7.04 3.18 33.97
N ALA A 352 -7.21 3.69 32.73
CA ALA A 352 -8.45 3.55 31.98
C ALA A 352 -8.76 2.07 31.67
N VAL A 353 -7.77 1.30 31.21
CA VAL A 353 -7.91 -0.14 30.99
C VAL A 353 -8.21 -0.89 32.30
N GLY A 354 -7.59 -0.47 33.39
CA GLY A 354 -7.89 -1.02 34.73
C GLY A 354 -9.36 -0.89 35.09
N GLN A 355 -10.00 0.24 34.81
CA GLN A 355 -11.45 0.45 35.05
C GLN A 355 -12.32 -0.51 34.23
N LEU A 356 -11.93 -0.85 32.99
CA LEU A 356 -12.63 -1.87 32.20
C LEU A 356 -12.50 -3.25 32.85
N HIS A 357 -11.28 -3.61 33.29
CA HIS A 357 -11.02 -4.88 33.96
C HIS A 357 -11.83 -5.04 35.27
N GLU A 358 -12.00 -3.96 36.05
CA GLU A 358 -12.85 -3.96 37.25
C GLU A 358 -14.33 -4.23 36.93
N ARG A 359 -14.78 -3.90 35.72
CA ARG A 359 -16.13 -4.23 35.23
C ARG A 359 -16.17 -5.60 34.52
N GLY A 360 -15.08 -6.39 34.56
CA GLY A 360 -14.99 -7.71 33.94
C GLY A 360 -14.91 -7.70 32.40
N VAL A 361 -14.46 -6.57 31.77
CA VAL A 361 -14.29 -6.43 30.33
C VAL A 361 -12.81 -6.35 29.99
N VAL A 362 -12.37 -7.13 28.99
CA VAL A 362 -11.06 -7.07 28.35
C VAL A 362 -11.22 -6.39 27.00
N PHE A 363 -10.45 -5.35 26.74
CA PHE A 363 -10.62 -4.49 25.58
C PHE A 363 -10.22 -5.17 24.26
N CYS A 364 -9.13 -5.93 24.27
CA CYS A 364 -8.60 -6.77 23.19
C CYS A 364 -8.06 -6.03 21.94
N ASP A 365 -8.33 -4.74 21.76
CA ASP A 365 -7.85 -3.92 20.62
C ASP A 365 -7.27 -2.57 21.09
N LEU A 366 -6.44 -2.62 22.12
CA LEU A 366 -5.79 -1.45 22.67
C LEU A 366 -4.63 -1.01 21.76
N HIS A 367 -4.80 0.14 21.09
CA HIS A 367 -3.74 0.80 20.29
C HIS A 367 -3.98 2.32 20.24
N PRO A 368 -2.99 3.13 19.85
CA PRO A 368 -3.07 4.60 19.95
C PRO A 368 -4.20 5.26 19.17
N ASP A 369 -4.72 4.66 18.10
CA ASP A 369 -5.87 5.22 17.38
C ASP A 369 -7.20 4.99 18.11
N ASN A 370 -7.29 3.97 18.99
CA ASN A 370 -8.46 3.68 19.82
C ASN A 370 -8.44 4.41 21.18
N VAL A 371 -7.47 5.30 21.40
CA VAL A 371 -7.37 6.14 22.58
C VAL A 371 -7.55 7.59 22.16
N LEU A 372 -8.62 8.24 22.63
CA LEU A 372 -8.92 9.65 22.34
C LEU A 372 -8.55 10.54 23.52
N LEU A 373 -8.07 11.75 23.21
CA LEU A 373 -7.73 12.79 24.16
C LEU A 373 -8.46 14.08 23.79
N ASP A 374 -9.31 14.58 24.70
CA ASP A 374 -9.99 15.87 24.50
C ASP A 374 -9.12 17.06 24.95
N ALA A 375 -9.57 18.27 24.65
CA ALA A 375 -8.88 19.52 25.04
C ALA A 375 -8.76 19.73 26.56
N ASN A 376 -9.62 19.08 27.36
CA ASN A 376 -9.60 19.11 28.82
C ASN A 376 -8.72 18.01 29.43
N GLY A 377 -8.15 17.17 28.56
CA GLY A 377 -7.32 16.03 28.95
C GLY A 377 -8.14 14.78 29.33
N ARG A 378 -9.45 14.71 29.09
CA ARG A 378 -10.21 13.46 29.23
C ARG A 378 -9.67 12.41 28.27
N LEU A 379 -9.42 11.19 28.77
CA LEU A 379 -9.04 10.04 27.97
C LEU A 379 -10.26 9.15 27.76
N THR A 380 -10.54 8.75 26.52
CA THR A 380 -11.68 7.87 26.19
C THR A 380 -11.18 6.76 25.28
N LEU A 381 -11.50 5.50 25.64
CA LEU A 381 -11.27 4.30 24.82
C LEU A 381 -12.47 4.11 23.89
N ILE A 382 -12.23 3.82 22.61
CA ILE A 382 -13.27 3.63 21.60
C ILE A 382 -13.08 2.33 20.85
N ASP A 383 -14.13 1.85 20.17
CA ASP A 383 -14.13 0.66 19.32
C ASP A 383 -14.08 -0.66 20.12
N PHE A 384 -15.22 -1.01 20.76
CA PHE A 384 -15.36 -2.20 21.57
C PHE A 384 -15.86 -3.43 20.80
N GLU A 385 -15.82 -3.43 19.46
CA GLU A 385 -16.39 -4.50 18.62
C GLU A 385 -15.74 -5.88 18.85
N VAL A 386 -14.52 -5.91 19.38
CA VAL A 386 -13.75 -7.14 19.64
C VAL A 386 -13.48 -7.37 21.14
N ALA A 387 -13.96 -6.48 22.01
CA ALA A 387 -13.83 -6.62 23.44
C ALA A 387 -14.47 -7.96 23.92
N THR A 388 -13.98 -8.52 25.02
CA THR A 388 -14.48 -9.79 25.56
C THR A 388 -14.76 -9.67 27.05
N ARG A 389 -15.61 -10.55 27.60
CA ARG A 389 -15.71 -10.69 29.05
C ARG A 389 -14.50 -11.45 29.59
N ALA A 390 -14.02 -11.08 30.75
CA ALA A 390 -12.81 -11.68 31.34
C ALA A 390 -12.92 -13.21 31.55
N GLU A 391 -14.14 -13.75 31.61
CA GLU A 391 -14.44 -15.18 31.71
C GLU A 391 -14.42 -15.91 30.36
N ASP A 392 -14.51 -15.19 29.22
CA ASP A 392 -14.54 -15.76 27.90
C ASP A 392 -13.13 -16.21 27.48
N LYS A 393 -13.00 -17.43 26.96
CA LYS A 393 -11.74 -17.98 26.48
C LYS A 393 -11.48 -17.68 25.00
N ALA A 394 -12.55 -17.45 24.25
CA ALA A 394 -12.46 -17.12 22.82
C ALA A 394 -12.25 -15.61 22.65
N ARG A 395 -11.27 -15.23 21.84
CA ARG A 395 -11.05 -13.84 21.45
C ARG A 395 -11.16 -13.69 19.92
N SER A 396 -11.45 -12.46 19.48
CA SER A 396 -11.39 -12.11 18.06
C SER A 396 -9.97 -12.24 17.53
N THR A 397 -9.84 -12.54 16.24
CA THR A 397 -8.58 -12.48 15.50
C THR A 397 -8.36 -11.10 14.86
N LEU A 398 -9.36 -10.22 14.90
CA LEU A 398 -9.23 -8.82 14.53
C LEU A 398 -8.51 -8.10 15.67
N ALA A 399 -7.35 -7.54 15.39
CA ALA A 399 -6.61 -6.66 16.28
C ALA A 399 -5.56 -5.90 15.45
N HIS A 400 -5.19 -4.72 15.93
CA HIS A 400 -4.14 -3.93 15.27
C HIS A 400 -2.78 -4.67 15.31
N PRO A 401 -2.10 -4.91 14.15
CA PRO A 401 -0.90 -5.76 14.09
C PRO A 401 0.20 -5.39 15.08
N GLY A 402 0.44 -4.10 15.33
CA GLY A 402 1.48 -3.63 16.24
C GLY A 402 1.20 -3.85 17.73
N TYR A 403 -0.01 -4.31 18.09
CA TYR A 403 -0.47 -4.42 19.48
C TYR A 403 -1.18 -5.74 19.76
N ALA A 404 -1.35 -6.58 18.74
CA ALA A 404 -2.03 -7.86 18.84
C ALA A 404 -1.23 -8.85 19.70
N ALA A 405 -1.79 -9.25 20.84
CA ALA A 405 -1.16 -10.22 21.72
C ALA A 405 -1.04 -11.61 21.06
N PRO A 406 0.04 -12.36 21.28
CA PRO A 406 0.19 -13.74 20.81
C PRO A 406 -0.94 -14.65 21.30
N GLY A 407 -1.19 -15.77 20.59
CA GLY A 407 -2.32 -16.67 20.86
C GLY A 407 -2.30 -17.37 22.21
N ASP A 408 -1.18 -17.40 22.90
CA ASP A 408 -1.00 -17.95 24.25
C ASP A 408 -1.45 -17.00 25.38
N ARG A 409 -1.70 -15.72 25.06
CA ARG A 409 -2.20 -14.74 26.03
C ARG A 409 -3.73 -14.79 26.12
N GLN A 410 -4.27 -14.73 27.33
CA GLN A 410 -5.73 -14.83 27.59
C GLN A 410 -6.16 -13.81 28.65
N GLY A 411 -7.47 -13.45 28.62
CA GLY A 411 -8.06 -12.52 29.56
C GLY A 411 -7.30 -11.19 29.61
N VAL A 412 -7.12 -10.62 30.77
CA VAL A 412 -6.47 -9.32 30.97
C VAL A 412 -5.00 -9.25 30.48
N ASP A 413 -4.34 -10.40 30.27
CA ASP A 413 -2.97 -10.42 29.75
C ASP A 413 -2.90 -10.01 28.27
N VAL A 414 -4.02 -10.03 27.54
CA VAL A 414 -4.13 -9.47 26.18
C VAL A 414 -3.91 -7.97 26.21
N ASP A 415 -4.63 -7.25 27.08
CA ASP A 415 -4.49 -5.79 27.22
C ASP A 415 -3.16 -5.40 27.86
N ARG A 416 -2.64 -6.21 28.80
CA ARG A 416 -1.30 -5.98 29.36
C ARG A 416 -0.20 -6.05 28.31
N TYR A 417 -0.30 -7.00 27.36
CA TYR A 417 0.62 -7.07 26.22
C TYR A 417 0.52 -5.83 25.34
N ALA A 418 -0.69 -5.42 24.96
CA ALA A 418 -0.92 -4.23 24.15
C ALA A 418 -0.42 -2.95 24.84
N LEU A 419 -0.62 -2.83 26.17
CA LEU A 419 -0.11 -1.72 26.98
C LEU A 419 1.43 -1.70 27.00
N ALA A 420 2.08 -2.87 27.10
CA ALA A 420 3.53 -2.98 27.00
C ALA A 420 4.04 -2.56 25.60
N CYS A 421 3.32 -2.90 24.53
CA CYS A 421 3.61 -2.41 23.19
C CYS A 421 3.43 -0.89 23.09
N ILE A 422 2.40 -0.28 23.73
CA ILE A 422 2.24 1.17 23.79
C ILE A 422 3.42 1.81 24.53
N ALA A 423 3.89 1.23 25.65
CA ALA A 423 5.00 1.74 26.43
C ALA A 423 6.32 1.81 25.62
N LEU A 424 6.53 0.92 24.65
CA LEU A 424 7.63 1.02 23.67
C LEU A 424 7.26 1.94 22.49
N GLY A 425 6.04 1.83 21.96
CA GLY A 425 5.57 2.51 20.76
C GLY A 425 5.49 4.03 20.90
N VAL A 426 5.32 4.56 22.10
CA VAL A 426 5.38 6.02 22.33
C VAL A 426 6.78 6.59 22.07
N TYR A 427 7.84 5.79 22.22
CA TYR A 427 9.24 6.16 21.94
C TYR A 427 9.74 5.68 20.59
N ALA A 428 9.14 4.62 20.05
CA ALA A 428 9.45 4.05 18.73
C ALA A 428 8.17 3.89 17.90
N PRO A 429 7.57 4.99 17.40
CA PRO A 429 6.27 4.99 16.74
C PRO A 429 6.21 3.98 15.59
N GLN A 430 5.18 3.13 15.58
CA GLN A 430 4.93 2.05 14.62
C GLN A 430 5.97 0.91 14.59
N ALA A 431 7.16 1.04 15.20
CA ALA A 431 8.16 -0.04 15.23
C ALA A 431 7.64 -1.30 15.98
N THR A 432 6.64 -1.17 16.85
CA THR A 432 5.98 -2.28 17.53
C THR A 432 5.25 -3.25 16.58
N ILE A 433 4.94 -2.83 15.34
CA ILE A 433 4.41 -3.72 14.29
C ILE A 433 5.38 -4.88 14.02
N LEU A 434 6.69 -4.62 14.12
CA LEU A 434 7.75 -5.60 13.89
C LEU A 434 7.78 -6.73 14.93
N LEU A 435 7.22 -6.51 16.12
CA LEU A 435 7.12 -7.53 17.16
C LEU A 435 6.27 -8.74 16.74
N ASN A 436 5.35 -8.54 15.80
CA ASN A 436 4.57 -9.61 15.20
C ASN A 436 5.40 -10.53 14.29
N LEU A 437 6.42 -9.97 13.66
CA LEU A 437 7.36 -10.72 12.80
C LEU A 437 8.43 -11.40 13.67
N HIS A 438 8.95 -10.69 14.68
CA HIS A 438 10.01 -11.18 15.53
C HIS A 438 9.92 -10.55 16.93
N PRO A 439 9.39 -11.26 17.95
CA PRO A 439 9.22 -10.70 19.30
C PRO A 439 10.52 -10.23 19.96
N GLY A 440 11.68 -10.88 19.63
CA GLY A 440 13.00 -10.51 20.12
C GLY A 440 13.46 -9.11 19.75
N LYS A 441 12.85 -8.49 18.73
CA LYS A 441 13.03 -7.07 18.38
C LYS A 441 12.79 -6.13 19.57
N ALA A 442 11.97 -6.54 20.56
CA ALA A 442 11.72 -5.74 21.75
C ALA A 442 12.98 -5.42 22.55
N PHE A 443 13.98 -6.31 22.58
CA PHE A 443 15.26 -6.06 23.28
C PHE A 443 16.02 -4.91 22.59
N GLN A 444 16.18 -4.96 21.27
CA GLN A 444 16.87 -3.90 20.53
C GLN A 444 16.12 -2.56 20.61
N LEU A 445 14.79 -2.58 20.51
CA LEU A 445 14.01 -1.34 20.69
C LEU A 445 14.23 -0.75 22.08
N ALA A 446 14.33 -1.58 23.13
CA ALA A 446 14.60 -1.11 24.49
C ALA A 446 15.98 -0.43 24.60
N ASP A 447 17.02 -1.01 24.01
CA ASP A 447 18.36 -0.43 23.99
C ASP A 447 18.34 0.93 23.25
N MET A 448 17.84 0.99 22.02
CA MET A 448 17.73 2.22 21.25
C MET A 448 16.88 3.31 21.96
N ILE A 449 15.77 2.93 22.61
CA ILE A 449 14.93 3.86 23.38
C ILE A 449 15.72 4.45 24.56
N THR A 450 16.39 3.63 25.33
CA THR A 450 17.15 4.08 26.52
C THR A 450 18.41 4.87 26.18
N GLU A 451 18.98 4.69 24.99
CA GLU A 451 20.06 5.51 24.45
C GLU A 451 19.56 6.87 23.94
N THR A 452 18.35 6.90 23.36
CA THR A 452 17.79 8.10 22.72
C THR A 452 17.05 9.00 23.69
N PHE A 453 16.31 8.43 24.66
CA PHE A 453 15.46 9.15 25.58
C PHE A 453 15.88 8.93 27.05
N PRO A 454 15.82 9.97 27.92
CA PRO A 454 16.12 9.83 29.35
C PRO A 454 14.97 9.13 30.10
N VAL A 455 14.73 7.88 29.79
CA VAL A 455 13.69 7.03 30.42
C VAL A 455 14.29 6.03 31.40
N PRO A 456 13.58 5.69 32.51
CA PRO A 456 14.07 4.69 33.43
C PRO A 456 14.17 3.32 32.76
N LYS A 457 15.37 2.75 32.68
CA LYS A 457 15.61 1.46 32.04
C LYS A 457 14.69 0.35 32.56
N ALA A 458 14.42 0.32 33.88
CA ALA A 458 13.53 -0.67 34.50
C ALA A 458 12.09 -0.65 33.95
N THR A 459 11.57 0.54 33.56
CA THR A 459 10.22 0.65 32.97
C THR A 459 10.17 0.03 31.59
N ILE A 460 11.19 0.27 30.78
CA ILE A 460 11.29 -0.30 29.41
C ILE A 460 11.55 -1.81 29.48
N GLU A 461 12.42 -2.28 30.37
CA GLU A 461 12.68 -3.71 30.61
C GLU A 461 11.43 -4.47 31.09
N GLU A 462 10.55 -3.82 31.86
CA GLU A 462 9.28 -4.42 32.26
C GLU A 462 8.36 -4.65 31.05
N ALA A 463 8.24 -3.66 30.15
CA ALA A 463 7.47 -3.80 28.91
C ALA A 463 8.05 -4.95 28.04
N VAL A 464 9.38 -5.00 27.87
CA VAL A 464 10.05 -6.11 27.15
C VAL A 464 9.70 -7.45 27.77
N ARG A 465 9.78 -7.57 29.09
CA ARG A 465 9.48 -8.84 29.81
C ARG A 465 8.05 -9.31 29.60
N ILE A 466 7.09 -8.39 29.53
CA ILE A 466 5.69 -8.71 29.21
C ILE A 466 5.57 -9.20 27.75
N ILE A 467 6.26 -8.56 26.81
CA ILE A 467 6.21 -8.89 25.38
C ILE A 467 6.85 -10.26 25.09
N VAL A 468 8.11 -10.46 25.47
CA VAL A 468 8.88 -11.67 25.12
C VAL A 468 8.66 -12.82 26.10
N GLY A 469 8.09 -12.55 27.27
CA GLY A 469 7.90 -13.52 28.37
C GLY A 469 9.01 -13.50 29.41
N PRO A 470 8.71 -13.97 30.65
CA PRO A 470 9.56 -13.73 31.81
C PRO A 470 10.89 -14.51 31.83
N LYS A 471 11.07 -15.48 30.92
CA LYS A 471 12.26 -16.33 30.86
C LYS A 471 13.28 -15.86 29.82
N ALA A 472 12.88 -15.01 28.87
CA ALA A 472 13.77 -14.49 27.85
C ALA A 472 14.60 -13.33 28.40
N THR A 473 15.92 -13.40 28.29
CA THR A 473 16.87 -12.36 28.72
C THR A 473 17.56 -11.68 27.55
N HIS A 474 17.55 -12.29 26.40
CA HIS A 474 18.11 -11.79 25.13
C HIS A 474 17.54 -12.64 23.98
N ASP A 475 17.72 -12.19 22.78
CA ASP A 475 17.42 -12.92 21.55
C ASP A 475 18.70 -13.15 20.74
N PRO A 476 19.16 -14.40 20.54
CA PRO A 476 20.41 -14.68 19.83
C PRO A 476 20.42 -14.16 18.39
N GLU A 477 19.28 -14.23 17.68
CA GLU A 477 19.20 -13.79 16.28
C GLU A 477 19.36 -12.27 16.18
N MET A 478 18.89 -11.51 17.19
CA MET A 478 19.06 -10.06 17.25
C MET A 478 20.47 -9.65 17.70
N VAL A 479 21.11 -10.41 18.63
CA VAL A 479 22.45 -10.12 19.15
C VAL A 479 23.53 -10.31 18.08
N ASP A 480 23.39 -11.33 17.23
CA ASP A 480 24.35 -11.66 16.18
C ASP A 480 24.14 -10.87 14.88
N LEU A 481 23.19 -9.93 14.86
CA LEU A 481 22.83 -9.18 13.66
C LEU A 481 23.85 -8.07 13.38
N ALA A 482 24.41 -8.04 12.16
CA ALA A 482 25.31 -6.98 11.71
C ALA A 482 24.51 -5.68 11.45
N LEU A 483 24.36 -4.85 12.48
CA LEU A 483 23.55 -3.62 12.40
C LEU A 483 24.33 -2.48 11.71
N PRO A 484 23.66 -1.69 10.83
CA PRO A 484 24.26 -0.47 10.31
C PRO A 484 24.61 0.53 11.42
N GLY A 485 25.80 1.11 11.34
CA GLY A 485 26.34 2.03 12.35
C GLY A 485 27.06 1.33 13.52
N GLU A 486 26.90 0.01 13.69
CA GLU A 486 27.59 -0.78 14.69
C GLU A 486 28.62 -1.74 14.05
N ALA A 487 28.25 -2.39 12.95
CA ALA A 487 29.11 -3.30 12.19
C ALA A 487 29.74 -2.57 10.98
N GLU A 488 30.89 -3.11 10.52
CA GLU A 488 31.58 -2.61 9.34
C GLU A 488 30.78 -2.85 8.05
N TRP A 489 30.90 -1.95 7.06
CA TRP A 489 30.17 -2.04 5.80
C TRP A 489 30.24 -3.42 5.11
N PRO A 490 31.41 -4.10 4.99
CA PRO A 490 31.45 -5.43 4.36
C PRO A 490 30.57 -6.48 5.08
N GLU A 491 30.45 -6.41 6.41
CA GLU A 491 29.65 -7.33 7.22
C GLU A 491 28.15 -7.05 7.03
N VAL A 492 27.74 -5.77 7.08
CA VAL A 492 26.35 -5.35 6.83
C VAL A 492 25.92 -5.75 5.42
N ARG A 493 26.77 -5.50 4.41
CA ARG A 493 26.53 -5.87 3.02
C ARG A 493 26.33 -7.39 2.87
N GLU A 494 27.20 -8.20 3.49
CA GLU A 494 27.09 -9.66 3.45
C GLU A 494 25.81 -10.14 4.13
N ALA A 495 25.43 -9.55 5.28
CA ALA A 495 24.20 -9.90 6.00
C ALA A 495 22.95 -9.61 5.19
N LEU A 496 22.86 -8.43 4.53
CA LEU A 496 21.77 -8.07 3.62
C LEU A 496 21.73 -9.00 2.40
N THR A 497 22.88 -9.25 1.78
CA THR A 497 23.00 -10.17 0.63
C THR A 497 22.48 -11.57 0.97
N ARG A 498 22.86 -12.08 2.14
CA ARG A 498 22.42 -13.41 2.62
C ARG A 498 20.90 -13.50 2.73
N SER A 499 20.27 -12.52 3.33
CA SER A 499 18.80 -12.48 3.45
C SER A 499 18.09 -12.36 2.09
N ILE A 500 18.57 -11.49 1.20
CA ILE A 500 18.01 -11.32 -0.14
C ILE A 500 18.12 -12.62 -0.92
N VAL A 501 19.30 -13.24 -0.99
CA VAL A 501 19.53 -14.49 -1.73
C VAL A 501 18.73 -15.65 -1.13
N ALA A 502 18.64 -15.74 0.20
CA ALA A 502 17.87 -16.79 0.87
C ALA A 502 16.35 -16.69 0.63
N SER A 503 15.86 -15.52 0.22
CA SER A 503 14.43 -15.28 -0.09
C SER A 503 14.05 -15.64 -1.53
N ALA A 504 15.02 -15.90 -2.41
CA ALA A 504 14.78 -16.13 -3.82
C ALA A 504 13.91 -17.38 -4.08
N THR A 505 12.99 -17.28 -5.04
CA THR A 505 12.06 -18.33 -5.44
C THR A 505 12.12 -18.57 -6.96
N PRO A 506 13.24 -19.11 -7.49
CA PRO A 506 13.48 -19.23 -8.92
C PRO A 506 12.50 -20.17 -9.66
N GLU A 507 11.81 -21.04 -8.92
CA GLU A 507 10.75 -21.92 -9.45
C GLU A 507 9.44 -21.18 -9.75
N ARG A 508 9.24 -19.99 -9.22
CA ARG A 508 8.06 -19.16 -9.47
C ARG A 508 8.17 -18.42 -10.81
N THR A 509 7.03 -18.09 -11.38
CA THR A 509 6.94 -17.35 -12.64
C THR A 509 6.46 -15.91 -12.49
N ASP A 510 5.85 -15.58 -11.37
CA ASP A 510 5.30 -14.27 -11.05
C ASP A 510 6.30 -13.34 -10.35
N ARG A 511 7.24 -13.90 -9.58
CA ARG A 511 8.31 -13.14 -8.90
C ARG A 511 9.55 -14.01 -8.66
N LEU A 512 10.72 -13.38 -8.53
CA LEU A 512 11.96 -14.02 -8.08
C LEU A 512 12.21 -13.74 -6.59
N PHE A 513 12.10 -12.50 -6.17
CA PHE A 513 12.25 -12.07 -4.78
C PHE A 513 10.92 -11.53 -4.24
N PRO A 514 10.60 -11.77 -2.96
CA PRO A 514 9.40 -11.20 -2.36
C PRO A 514 9.57 -9.68 -2.15
N GLY A 515 8.62 -8.89 -2.60
CA GLY A 515 8.64 -7.44 -2.55
C GLY A 515 7.30 -6.85 -2.09
N ASP A 516 7.09 -5.58 -2.42
CA ASP A 516 5.84 -4.85 -2.17
C ASP A 516 4.65 -5.50 -2.90
N ILE A 517 3.43 -5.19 -2.45
CA ILE A 517 2.19 -5.68 -3.09
C ILE A 517 2.08 -5.30 -4.57
N ALA A 518 2.78 -4.26 -5.01
CA ALA A 518 2.85 -3.84 -6.41
C ALA A 518 3.50 -4.91 -7.32
N GLN A 519 4.32 -5.81 -6.78
CA GLN A 519 4.90 -6.94 -7.53
C GLN A 519 3.85 -7.87 -8.17
N PHE A 520 2.62 -7.90 -7.65
CA PHE A 520 1.53 -8.73 -8.16
C PHE A 520 0.71 -8.04 -9.27
N ARG A 521 1.09 -6.84 -9.70
CA ARG A 521 0.58 -6.19 -10.91
C ARG A 521 1.27 -6.76 -12.16
N ASP A 522 0.69 -6.53 -13.33
CA ASP A 522 1.32 -6.91 -14.61
C ASP A 522 2.74 -6.31 -14.70
N GLY A 523 3.74 -7.17 -14.80
CA GLY A 523 5.15 -6.78 -14.87
C GLY A 523 5.84 -6.45 -13.54
N GLY A 524 5.11 -6.29 -12.43
CA GLY A 524 5.68 -5.87 -11.15
C GLY A 524 6.71 -6.84 -10.56
N GLY A 525 6.65 -8.13 -10.91
CA GLY A 525 7.64 -9.12 -10.45
C GLY A 525 9.00 -9.04 -11.13
N ILE A 526 9.13 -8.31 -12.26
CA ILE A 526 10.38 -8.13 -13.01
C ILE A 526 10.92 -6.70 -13.00
N ASP A 527 10.11 -5.70 -12.62
CA ASP A 527 10.44 -4.29 -12.78
C ASP A 527 11.60 -3.81 -11.88
N LEU A 528 11.98 -2.53 -12.07
CA LEU A 528 13.07 -1.91 -11.31
C LEU A 528 12.65 -1.52 -9.89
N ALA A 529 11.41 -1.11 -9.68
CA ALA A 529 10.96 -0.63 -8.36
C ALA A 529 10.73 -1.79 -7.38
N THR A 530 9.91 -2.77 -7.76
CA THR A 530 9.39 -3.80 -6.85
C THR A 530 9.74 -5.23 -7.25
N GLY A 531 10.36 -5.39 -8.43
CA GLY A 531 10.69 -6.69 -9.03
C GLY A 531 12.16 -7.07 -8.99
N ALA A 532 12.48 -8.12 -9.72
CA ALA A 532 13.82 -8.73 -9.75
C ALA A 532 14.89 -7.80 -10.28
N ALA A 533 14.58 -6.92 -11.26
CA ALA A 533 15.56 -6.01 -11.84
C ALA A 533 16.17 -5.09 -10.78
N GLY A 534 15.36 -4.48 -9.90
CA GLY A 534 15.85 -3.61 -8.85
C GLY A 534 16.74 -4.31 -7.83
N VAL A 535 16.37 -5.53 -7.45
CA VAL A 535 17.19 -6.34 -6.52
C VAL A 535 18.56 -6.68 -7.13
N LEU A 536 18.57 -7.16 -8.39
CA LEU A 536 19.81 -7.51 -9.09
C LEU A 536 20.69 -6.28 -9.34
N TYR A 537 20.08 -5.13 -9.64
CA TYR A 537 20.77 -3.84 -9.76
C TYR A 537 21.49 -3.48 -8.45
N ALA A 538 20.79 -3.51 -7.32
CA ALA A 538 21.35 -3.17 -6.01
C ALA A 538 22.49 -4.12 -5.63
N LEU A 539 22.35 -5.45 -5.84
CA LEU A 539 23.39 -6.42 -5.57
C LEU A 539 24.65 -6.18 -6.42
N ALA A 540 24.48 -5.88 -7.71
CA ALA A 540 25.60 -5.65 -8.61
C ALA A 540 26.35 -4.35 -8.30
N THR A 541 25.64 -3.24 -8.12
CA THR A 541 26.22 -1.90 -7.96
C THR A 541 26.86 -1.66 -6.60
N THR A 542 26.45 -2.40 -5.55
CA THR A 542 27.03 -2.32 -4.21
C THR A 542 28.19 -3.32 -3.98
N GLY A 543 28.59 -4.05 -5.03
CA GLY A 543 29.62 -5.08 -4.92
C GLY A 543 29.22 -6.29 -4.06
N ALA A 544 27.91 -6.51 -3.87
CA ALA A 544 27.37 -7.67 -3.16
C ALA A 544 27.48 -8.97 -3.99
N GLY A 545 27.62 -8.87 -5.30
CA GLY A 545 27.88 -9.98 -6.19
C GLY A 545 26.95 -10.04 -7.41
N ARG A 546 27.27 -11.04 -8.28
CA ARG A 546 26.50 -11.36 -9.47
C ARG A 546 25.98 -12.79 -9.36
N PHE A 547 24.74 -13.01 -9.76
CA PHE A 547 24.02 -14.28 -9.66
C PHE A 547 23.46 -14.67 -11.04
N PRO A 548 24.27 -15.34 -11.90
CA PRO A 548 23.89 -15.62 -13.29
C PRO A 548 22.57 -16.39 -13.45
N GLU A 549 22.23 -17.26 -12.50
CA GLU A 549 20.96 -17.99 -12.49
C GLU A 549 19.74 -17.05 -12.30
N TYR A 550 19.89 -15.96 -11.58
CA TYR A 550 18.86 -14.95 -11.36
C TYR A 550 18.81 -13.97 -12.55
N ASP A 551 19.96 -13.63 -13.12
CA ASP A 551 20.03 -12.87 -14.38
C ASP A 551 19.26 -13.62 -15.50
N ASP A 552 19.47 -14.95 -15.63
CA ASP A 552 18.79 -15.79 -16.62
C ASP A 552 17.28 -15.89 -16.35
N TRP A 553 16.87 -15.91 -15.06
CA TRP A 553 15.45 -15.84 -14.71
C TRP A 553 14.82 -14.52 -15.20
N LEU A 554 15.47 -13.37 -14.92
CA LEU A 554 15.00 -12.06 -15.33
C LEU A 554 14.89 -11.95 -16.86
N ARG A 555 15.94 -12.33 -17.60
CA ARG A 555 15.98 -12.34 -19.06
C ARG A 555 14.82 -13.12 -19.66
N LYS A 556 14.60 -14.34 -19.16
CA LYS A 556 13.50 -15.19 -19.62
C LYS A 556 12.13 -14.60 -19.33
N ARG A 557 11.91 -14.09 -18.10
CA ARG A 557 10.62 -13.50 -17.74
C ARG A 557 10.33 -12.19 -18.49
N ALA A 558 11.33 -11.35 -18.71
CA ALA A 558 11.19 -10.11 -19.45
C ALA A 558 10.68 -10.30 -20.89
N VAL A 559 11.02 -11.44 -21.54
CA VAL A 559 10.51 -11.79 -22.87
C VAL A 559 9.03 -12.19 -22.81
N ASP A 560 8.65 -12.98 -21.80
CA ASP A 560 7.32 -13.58 -21.70
C ASP A 560 6.26 -12.63 -21.07
N THR A 561 6.70 -11.54 -20.40
CA THR A 561 5.80 -10.67 -19.65
C THR A 561 5.32 -9.49 -20.49
N GLU A 562 4.01 -9.28 -20.51
CA GLU A 562 3.39 -8.08 -21.06
C GLU A 562 3.37 -7.00 -19.98
N THR A 563 4.13 -5.91 -20.18
CA THR A 563 4.15 -4.76 -19.28
C THR A 563 4.41 -3.46 -20.04
N GLY A 564 4.19 -2.33 -19.38
CA GLY A 564 4.40 -1.00 -19.95
C GLY A 564 5.88 -0.64 -20.16
N PRO A 565 6.15 0.50 -20.81
CA PRO A 565 7.52 0.94 -21.10
C PRO A 565 8.19 1.72 -19.96
N GLY A 566 7.56 1.94 -18.79
CA GLY A 566 8.11 2.78 -17.72
C GLY A 566 9.54 2.45 -17.29
N LEU A 567 10.22 3.40 -16.65
CA LEU A 567 11.58 3.17 -16.14
C LEU A 567 11.55 2.34 -14.85
N TYR A 568 10.69 2.69 -13.92
CA TYR A 568 10.65 1.99 -12.64
C TYR A 568 9.62 0.84 -12.59
N ASP A 569 8.57 0.89 -13.40
CA ASP A 569 7.48 -0.08 -13.44
C ASP A 569 7.35 -0.84 -14.77
N GLY A 570 8.37 -0.77 -15.65
CA GLY A 570 8.26 -1.33 -17.00
C GLY A 570 9.57 -1.74 -17.65
N LEU A 571 9.48 -1.99 -18.97
CA LEU A 571 10.56 -2.61 -19.75
C LEU A 571 11.82 -1.75 -19.88
N HIS A 572 11.72 -0.42 -19.86
CA HIS A 572 12.91 0.44 -19.94
C HIS A 572 13.81 0.32 -18.71
N GLY A 573 13.23 0.09 -17.51
CA GLY A 573 14.03 -0.19 -16.32
C GLY A 573 14.69 -1.57 -16.36
N VAL A 574 13.95 -2.59 -16.79
CA VAL A 574 14.51 -3.93 -16.99
C VAL A 574 15.65 -3.91 -18.01
N ALA A 575 15.47 -3.20 -19.14
CA ALA A 575 16.50 -3.06 -20.17
C ALA A 575 17.74 -2.35 -19.64
N HIS A 576 17.59 -1.24 -18.89
CA HIS A 576 18.71 -0.55 -18.26
C HIS A 576 19.52 -1.49 -17.36
N VAL A 577 18.84 -2.26 -16.52
CA VAL A 577 19.50 -3.22 -15.62
C VAL A 577 20.20 -4.34 -16.41
N LEU A 578 19.57 -4.89 -17.42
CA LEU A 578 20.20 -5.93 -18.26
C LEU A 578 21.45 -5.40 -18.96
N ASP A 579 21.46 -4.14 -19.43
CA ASP A 579 22.66 -3.53 -20.02
C ASP A 579 23.80 -3.39 -18.98
N GLU A 580 23.47 -2.90 -17.77
CA GLU A 580 24.42 -2.80 -16.66
C GLU A 580 24.95 -4.18 -16.23
N LEU A 581 24.13 -5.22 -16.33
CA LEU A 581 24.54 -6.58 -16.10
C LEU A 581 25.31 -7.22 -17.28
N GLY A 582 25.51 -6.49 -18.40
CA GLY A 582 26.29 -6.92 -19.57
C GLY A 582 25.49 -7.68 -20.63
N TYR A 583 24.16 -7.72 -20.54
CA TYR A 583 23.25 -8.35 -21.52
C TYR A 583 22.66 -7.31 -22.50
N ARG A 584 23.54 -6.54 -23.14
CA ARG A 584 23.15 -5.40 -24.00
C ARG A 584 22.18 -5.77 -25.13
N GLN A 585 22.33 -6.94 -25.78
CA GLN A 585 21.40 -7.32 -26.86
C GLN A 585 19.99 -7.57 -26.33
N ASP A 586 19.87 -8.26 -25.21
CA ASP A 586 18.56 -8.49 -24.57
C ASP A 586 17.92 -7.14 -24.15
N ALA A 587 18.72 -6.21 -23.65
CA ALA A 587 18.27 -4.87 -23.31
C ALA A 587 17.73 -4.11 -24.54
N LEU A 588 18.46 -4.12 -25.66
CA LEU A 588 18.01 -3.48 -26.92
C LEU A 588 16.72 -4.09 -27.43
N ASP A 589 16.61 -5.43 -27.41
CA ASP A 589 15.40 -6.15 -27.86
C ASP A 589 14.16 -5.74 -27.05
N LEU A 590 14.32 -5.53 -25.73
CA LEU A 590 13.24 -5.04 -24.86
C LEU A 590 12.84 -3.60 -25.18
N VAL A 591 13.81 -2.69 -25.39
CA VAL A 591 13.53 -1.29 -25.77
C VAL A 591 12.82 -1.24 -27.12
N GLU A 592 13.27 -2.02 -28.12
CA GLU A 592 12.66 -2.07 -29.44
C GLU A 592 11.19 -2.50 -29.40
N ARG A 593 10.80 -3.41 -28.51
CA ARG A 593 9.39 -3.84 -28.33
C ARG A 593 8.47 -2.66 -27.98
N THR A 594 8.96 -1.66 -27.27
CA THR A 594 8.17 -0.51 -26.83
C THR A 594 8.04 0.59 -27.89
N LEU A 595 8.88 0.58 -28.95
CA LEU A 595 8.94 1.67 -29.93
C LEU A 595 7.67 1.80 -30.80
N ALA A 596 6.86 0.74 -30.89
CA ALA A 596 5.60 0.73 -31.63
C ALA A 596 4.45 1.42 -30.84
N ASP A 597 4.62 1.62 -29.55
CA ASP A 597 3.60 2.21 -28.68
C ASP A 597 3.42 3.69 -28.94
N ASP A 598 2.19 4.19 -28.78
CA ASP A 598 1.91 5.62 -28.74
C ASP A 598 2.09 6.14 -27.30
N TRP A 599 3.12 6.97 -27.09
CA TRP A 599 3.43 7.54 -25.79
C TRP A 599 2.86 8.95 -25.59
N SER A 600 2.12 9.49 -26.56
CA SER A 600 1.67 10.90 -26.56
C SER A 600 0.76 11.24 -25.36
N SER A 601 0.02 10.27 -24.80
CA SER A 601 -0.87 10.45 -23.66
C SER A 601 -0.25 10.14 -22.30
N ARG A 602 1.02 9.65 -22.26
CA ARG A 602 1.67 9.28 -20.99
C ARG A 602 2.02 10.51 -20.15
N GLU A 603 2.03 10.33 -18.83
CA GLU A 603 2.51 11.34 -17.88
C GLU A 603 3.96 11.72 -18.13
N LEU A 604 4.38 12.87 -17.58
CA LEU A 604 5.73 13.39 -17.79
C LEU A 604 6.76 12.81 -16.81
N GLY A 605 6.33 12.23 -15.69
CA GLY A 605 7.16 11.80 -14.56
C GLY A 605 8.27 10.79 -14.90
N LEU A 606 9.12 10.53 -13.92
CA LEU A 606 10.26 9.61 -14.03
C LEU A 606 9.84 8.14 -13.91
N HIS A 607 8.89 7.82 -13.03
CA HIS A 607 8.55 6.44 -12.65
C HIS A 607 8.02 5.65 -13.86
N SER A 608 6.87 6.06 -14.40
CA SER A 608 6.14 5.39 -15.47
C SER A 608 6.08 6.22 -16.75
N GLY A 609 6.52 7.48 -16.68
CA GLY A 609 6.26 8.52 -17.68
C GLY A 609 7.39 8.74 -18.66
N LEU A 610 7.21 9.82 -19.45
CA LEU A 610 8.08 10.18 -20.57
C LEU A 610 9.51 10.52 -20.14
N ALA A 611 9.71 11.10 -18.94
CA ALA A 611 11.06 11.43 -18.47
C ALA A 611 11.90 10.16 -18.26
N GLY A 612 11.34 9.13 -17.65
CA GLY A 612 12.04 7.85 -17.47
C GLY A 612 12.32 7.14 -18.78
N ILE A 613 11.36 7.13 -19.70
CA ILE A 613 11.54 6.57 -21.05
C ILE A 613 12.63 7.35 -21.81
N GLY A 614 12.62 8.69 -21.75
CA GLY A 614 13.60 9.55 -22.41
C GLY A 614 15.02 9.32 -21.90
N LEU A 615 15.19 9.20 -20.57
CA LEU A 615 16.49 8.90 -19.95
C LEU A 615 17.04 7.53 -20.40
N SER A 616 16.18 6.51 -20.42
CA SER A 616 16.57 5.18 -20.92
C SER A 616 16.97 5.22 -22.41
N LEU A 617 16.25 5.96 -23.24
CA LEU A 617 16.60 6.11 -24.65
C LEU A 617 17.93 6.89 -24.84
N LEU A 618 18.22 7.88 -24.00
CA LEU A 618 19.51 8.60 -24.01
C LEU A 618 20.66 7.69 -23.56
N HIS A 619 20.43 6.73 -22.68
CA HIS A 619 21.42 5.71 -22.28
C HIS A 619 21.87 4.84 -23.47
N PHE A 620 20.96 4.56 -24.41
CA PHE A 620 21.24 3.79 -25.62
C PHE A 620 21.59 4.70 -26.85
N ASP A 621 22.21 5.85 -26.66
CA ASP A 621 22.47 6.88 -27.66
C ASP A 621 23.36 6.42 -28.83
N THR A 622 24.11 5.35 -28.66
CA THR A 622 24.91 4.73 -29.73
C THR A 622 24.09 4.13 -30.88
N GLU A 623 22.79 3.87 -30.60
CA GLU A 623 21.83 3.37 -31.58
C GLU A 623 21.07 4.53 -32.22
N PRO A 624 21.30 4.84 -33.54
CA PRO A 624 20.76 6.05 -34.18
C PRO A 624 19.22 6.16 -34.11
N ALA A 625 18.51 5.03 -34.18
CA ALA A 625 17.05 4.98 -34.12
C ALA A 625 16.55 5.38 -32.72
N LEU A 626 17.21 4.91 -31.68
CA LEU A 626 16.84 5.19 -30.28
C LEU A 626 17.15 6.65 -29.94
N ARG A 627 18.31 7.16 -30.39
CA ARG A 627 18.66 8.56 -30.24
C ARG A 627 17.63 9.50 -30.90
N ALA A 628 17.19 9.19 -32.13
CA ALA A 628 16.13 9.98 -32.79
C ALA A 628 14.81 9.95 -32.03
N LYS A 629 14.48 8.82 -31.41
CA LYS A 629 13.28 8.68 -30.57
C LYS A 629 13.43 9.45 -29.24
N ALA A 630 14.62 9.46 -28.61
CA ALA A 630 14.93 10.26 -27.42
C ALA A 630 14.69 11.76 -27.67
N VAL A 631 15.16 12.31 -28.82
CA VAL A 631 14.91 13.71 -29.19
C VAL A 631 13.41 13.99 -29.29
N ARG A 632 12.63 13.10 -29.92
CA ARG A 632 11.18 13.28 -30.02
C ARG A 632 10.49 13.24 -28.65
N VAL A 633 10.97 12.41 -27.71
CA VAL A 633 10.46 12.39 -26.33
C VAL A 633 10.80 13.67 -25.60
N LEU A 634 12.03 14.22 -25.80
CA LEU A 634 12.42 15.53 -25.25
C LEU A 634 11.49 16.64 -25.75
N ASP A 635 11.23 16.69 -27.06
CA ASP A 635 10.30 17.68 -27.65
C ASP A 635 8.89 17.54 -27.04
N LEU A 636 8.39 16.32 -26.93
CA LEU A 636 7.07 16.07 -26.36
C LEU A 636 6.97 16.47 -24.88
N VAL A 637 8.02 16.22 -24.09
CA VAL A 637 8.08 16.66 -22.68
C VAL A 637 8.13 18.18 -22.60
N ALA A 638 8.96 18.84 -23.44
CA ALA A 638 9.08 20.29 -23.51
C ALA A 638 7.74 20.96 -23.86
N ASP A 639 7.07 20.46 -24.91
CA ASP A 639 5.77 20.98 -25.36
C ASP A 639 4.65 20.87 -24.29
N ARG A 640 4.72 19.85 -23.43
CA ARG A 640 3.69 19.56 -22.43
C ARG A 640 4.02 20.05 -21.02
N LEU A 641 5.25 20.50 -20.77
CA LEU A 641 5.71 20.94 -19.44
C LEU A 641 4.87 22.12 -18.92
N GLY A 642 4.51 23.07 -19.80
CA GLY A 642 3.83 24.30 -19.42
C GLY A 642 4.73 25.27 -18.67
N ASP A 643 4.13 26.29 -18.03
CA ASP A 643 4.82 27.28 -17.20
C ASP A 643 4.79 26.90 -15.72
N VAL A 644 5.53 27.59 -14.88
CA VAL A 644 5.58 27.41 -13.42
C VAL A 644 4.21 27.48 -12.78
N THR A 645 3.29 28.28 -13.30
CA THR A 645 1.95 28.48 -12.77
C THR A 645 0.91 27.46 -13.25
N ASP A 646 1.25 26.61 -14.22
CA ASP A 646 0.32 25.61 -14.78
C ASP A 646 0.14 24.39 -13.88
N VAL A 647 0.88 24.31 -12.78
CA VAL A 647 0.74 23.25 -11.79
C VAL A 647 0.06 23.76 -10.50
N PRO A 648 -0.72 22.93 -9.80
CA PRO A 648 -1.34 23.31 -8.53
C PRO A 648 -0.29 23.50 -7.42
N GLU A 649 -0.66 24.23 -6.37
CA GLU A 649 0.21 24.46 -5.19
C GLU A 649 0.25 23.29 -4.22
N VAL A 650 -0.67 22.33 -4.35
CA VAL A 650 -0.77 21.14 -3.52
C VAL A 650 -0.57 19.90 -4.37
N SER A 651 0.16 18.93 -3.86
CA SER A 651 0.43 17.63 -4.49
C SER A 651 -0.57 16.56 -4.05
N GLY A 652 -0.79 15.52 -4.87
CA GLY A 652 -1.58 14.34 -4.52
C GLY A 652 -3.09 14.46 -4.78
N GLY A 653 -3.86 13.47 -4.37
CA GLY A 653 -5.28 13.36 -4.63
C GLY A 653 -5.59 13.20 -6.14
N GLN A 654 -6.46 14.07 -6.68
CA GLN A 654 -6.73 14.16 -8.14
C GLN A 654 -5.78 15.11 -8.86
N GLN A 655 -4.83 15.69 -8.14
CA GLN A 655 -3.86 16.66 -8.67
C GLN A 655 -2.54 15.98 -9.02
N THR A 656 -1.76 16.64 -9.88
CA THR A 656 -0.43 16.16 -10.25
C THR A 656 0.46 16.09 -9.01
N ARG A 657 1.22 14.99 -8.88
CA ARG A 657 2.17 14.79 -7.78
C ARG A 657 3.43 15.61 -7.98
N ALA A 658 4.10 15.96 -6.89
CA ALA A 658 5.42 16.60 -6.89
C ALA A 658 6.54 15.55 -6.70
N GLY A 659 7.80 16.01 -6.82
CA GLY A 659 8.99 15.24 -6.50
C GLY A 659 9.59 14.47 -7.67
N LEU A 660 10.58 13.64 -7.35
CA LEU A 660 11.43 12.98 -8.34
C LEU A 660 10.69 12.02 -9.27
N MET A 661 9.87 11.13 -8.69
CA MET A 661 9.30 10.01 -9.45
C MET A 661 8.06 10.41 -10.25
N HIS A 662 7.21 11.25 -9.68
CA HIS A 662 5.89 11.55 -10.24
C HIS A 662 5.68 13.03 -10.56
N GLY A 663 6.57 13.92 -10.07
CA GLY A 663 6.51 15.36 -10.28
C GLY A 663 7.33 15.84 -11.45
N SER A 664 7.56 17.16 -11.46
CA SER A 664 8.30 17.84 -12.50
C SER A 664 9.82 17.70 -12.36
N SER A 665 10.33 17.22 -11.22
CA SER A 665 11.76 16.92 -11.04
C SER A 665 12.24 15.79 -11.96
N GLY A 666 11.38 14.84 -12.34
CA GLY A 666 11.71 13.83 -13.36
C GLY A 666 12.00 14.44 -14.73
N PRO A 667 11.11 15.24 -15.33
CA PRO A 667 11.39 16.06 -16.51
C PRO A 667 12.64 16.93 -16.40
N ALA A 668 12.86 17.59 -15.25
CA ALA A 668 14.08 18.37 -15.03
C ALA A 668 15.35 17.51 -15.13
N LEU A 669 15.35 16.32 -14.56
CA LEU A 669 16.45 15.36 -14.66
C LEU A 669 16.71 14.95 -16.11
N LEU A 670 15.66 14.69 -16.90
CA LEU A 670 15.77 14.39 -18.32
C LEU A 670 16.42 15.55 -19.09
N PHE A 671 16.01 16.81 -18.85
CA PHE A 671 16.58 17.97 -19.50
C PHE A 671 18.05 18.19 -19.11
N LEU A 672 18.42 17.96 -17.85
CA LEU A 672 19.80 18.05 -17.38
C LEU A 672 20.69 16.99 -18.03
N GLU A 673 20.24 15.74 -18.09
CA GLU A 673 20.95 14.67 -18.80
C GLU A 673 21.15 14.98 -20.28
N ALA A 674 20.07 15.43 -20.93
CA ALA A 674 20.15 15.83 -22.34
C ALA A 674 21.07 17.06 -22.56
N PHE A 675 21.08 18.05 -21.66
CA PHE A 675 22.00 19.18 -21.72
C PHE A 675 23.45 18.73 -21.61
N GLU A 676 23.75 17.84 -20.68
CA GLU A 676 25.11 17.31 -20.47
C GLU A 676 25.62 16.53 -21.68
N GLN A 677 24.74 15.90 -22.48
CA GLN A 677 25.09 15.17 -23.69
C GLN A 677 25.14 16.06 -24.95
N LEU A 678 24.23 17.03 -25.06
CA LEU A 678 24.01 17.82 -26.29
C LEU A 678 24.61 19.24 -26.23
N GLY A 679 24.78 19.81 -25.03
CA GLY A 679 25.29 21.17 -24.81
C GLY A 679 24.27 22.28 -25.10
N ASP A 680 22.99 21.97 -25.30
CA ASP A 680 21.96 22.97 -25.59
C ASP A 680 21.50 23.67 -24.32
N THR A 681 21.83 24.95 -24.17
CA THR A 681 21.48 25.74 -22.97
C THR A 681 19.98 26.00 -22.80
N GLY A 682 19.16 25.86 -23.85
CA GLY A 682 17.69 25.93 -23.76
C GLY A 682 17.10 24.85 -22.88
N LEU A 683 17.78 23.69 -22.79
CA LEU A 683 17.36 22.59 -21.88
C LEU A 683 17.52 22.96 -20.40
N LEU A 684 18.48 23.87 -20.07
CA LEU A 684 18.60 24.39 -18.70
C LEU A 684 17.44 25.33 -18.34
N ASP A 685 16.88 26.07 -19.28
CA ASP A 685 15.70 26.91 -19.06
C ASP A 685 14.46 26.03 -18.76
N LEU A 686 14.29 24.94 -19.50
CA LEU A 686 13.23 23.97 -19.27
C LEU A 686 13.41 23.22 -17.91
N ALA A 687 14.64 22.86 -17.58
CA ALA A 687 14.95 22.25 -16.28
C ALA A 687 14.61 23.20 -15.13
N GLU A 688 14.89 24.51 -15.24
CA GLU A 688 14.53 25.49 -14.22
C GLU A 688 13.01 25.62 -14.06
N ILE A 689 12.25 25.68 -15.16
CA ILE A 689 10.78 25.72 -15.12
C ILE A 689 10.26 24.49 -14.37
N ALA A 690 10.73 23.31 -14.72
CA ALA A 690 10.31 22.05 -14.11
C ALA A 690 10.65 21.99 -12.60
N ILE A 691 11.84 22.41 -12.19
CA ILE A 691 12.22 22.51 -10.78
C ILE A 691 11.31 23.50 -10.04
N ARG A 692 11.06 24.68 -10.61
CA ARG A 692 10.19 25.69 -9.99
C ARG A 692 8.73 25.24 -9.89
N GLN A 693 8.25 24.38 -10.77
CA GLN A 693 6.94 23.74 -10.65
C GLN A 693 6.84 22.88 -9.38
N ASP A 694 7.86 22.07 -9.09
CA ASP A 694 7.86 21.27 -7.87
C ASP A 694 8.08 22.14 -6.61
N LEU A 695 8.92 23.16 -6.68
CA LEU A 695 9.10 24.13 -5.60
C LEU A 695 7.80 24.88 -5.24
N ARG A 696 6.94 25.17 -6.24
CA ARG A 696 5.61 25.76 -6.03
C ARG A 696 4.70 24.87 -5.14
N ARG A 697 4.92 23.56 -5.16
CA ARG A 697 4.18 22.57 -4.33
C ARG A 697 4.80 22.33 -2.97
N THR A 698 5.76 23.15 -2.56
CA THR A 698 6.40 23.02 -1.25
C THR A 698 5.93 24.08 -0.28
N THR A 699 5.94 23.77 1.00
CA THR A 699 5.70 24.70 2.11
C THR A 699 6.89 24.70 3.05
N LEU A 700 7.15 25.84 3.70
CA LEU A 700 8.18 25.96 4.73
C LEU A 700 7.55 25.68 6.09
N THR A 701 8.03 24.65 6.78
CA THR A 701 7.59 24.31 8.12
C THR A 701 8.14 25.29 9.18
N PRO A 702 7.54 25.38 10.37
CA PRO A 702 8.01 26.29 11.42
C PRO A 702 9.48 26.08 11.86
N ASP A 703 9.99 24.85 11.72
CA ASP A 703 11.37 24.45 12.01
C ASP A 703 12.32 24.60 10.82
N GLY A 704 11.86 25.29 9.77
CA GLY A 704 12.69 25.69 8.64
C GLY A 704 12.97 24.59 7.60
N MET A 705 12.25 23.47 7.62
CA MET A 705 12.28 22.49 6.56
C MET A 705 11.34 22.92 5.43
N ARG A 706 11.79 22.81 4.18
CA ARG A 706 10.92 22.93 3.02
C ARG A 706 10.46 21.56 2.60
N GLN A 707 9.14 21.31 2.64
CA GLN A 707 8.57 20.00 2.35
C GLN A 707 7.45 20.09 1.30
N VAL A 708 7.30 19.05 0.50
CA VAL A 708 6.18 18.92 -0.45
C VAL A 708 4.87 18.87 0.33
N ASP A 709 3.91 19.70 -0.06
CA ASP A 709 2.59 19.82 0.57
C ASP A 709 1.55 18.95 -0.16
N GLN A 710 0.95 17.99 0.56
CA GLN A 710 -0.19 17.19 0.08
C GLN A 710 -1.54 17.74 0.58
N GLY A 711 -1.57 18.90 1.23
CA GLY A 711 -2.75 19.53 1.81
C GLY A 711 -3.13 19.01 3.19
N TRP A 712 -2.92 17.74 3.49
CA TRP A 712 -3.21 17.13 4.78
C TRP A 712 -1.95 16.67 5.55
N ARG A 713 -0.83 16.56 4.86
CA ARG A 713 0.51 16.28 5.41
C ARG A 713 1.59 16.86 4.51
N THR A 714 2.82 16.88 5.00
CA THR A 714 4.02 17.21 4.23
C THR A 714 4.91 15.98 4.03
N LEU A 715 5.71 15.96 2.95
CA LEU A 715 6.53 14.83 2.56
C LEU A 715 8.01 15.21 2.42
N PRO A 716 8.91 14.56 3.17
CA PRO A 716 10.36 14.74 3.05
C PRO A 716 11.05 13.81 2.04
N TYR A 717 10.39 12.76 1.59
CA TYR A 717 10.99 11.56 0.99
C TYR A 717 11.56 11.73 -0.44
N LEU A 718 12.23 10.67 -0.93
CA LEU A 718 12.86 10.64 -2.25
C LEU A 718 11.83 10.62 -3.39
N GLU A 719 10.77 9.82 -3.27
CA GLU A 719 9.79 9.60 -4.33
C GLU A 719 8.97 10.86 -4.64
N GLU A 720 8.19 11.32 -3.67
CA GLU A 720 7.25 12.45 -3.78
C GLU A 720 7.63 13.62 -2.88
N GLY A 721 8.84 13.69 -2.38
CA GLY A 721 9.18 14.66 -1.34
C GLY A 721 10.37 15.53 -1.68
N SER A 722 10.79 16.27 -0.67
CA SER A 722 11.85 17.27 -0.74
C SER A 722 13.20 16.68 -1.11
N ALA A 723 13.51 15.46 -0.63
CA ALA A 723 14.79 14.81 -0.89
C ALA A 723 15.03 14.58 -2.38
N GLY A 724 14.00 14.11 -3.12
CA GLY A 724 14.12 13.95 -4.58
C GLY A 724 14.28 15.26 -5.33
N VAL A 725 13.56 16.31 -4.92
CA VAL A 725 13.69 17.65 -5.50
C VAL A 725 15.09 18.23 -5.24
N ALA A 726 15.65 18.02 -4.02
CA ALA A 726 16.98 18.51 -3.66
C ALA A 726 18.09 17.93 -4.54
N LEU A 727 18.03 16.63 -4.85
CA LEU A 727 19.02 15.99 -5.74
C LEU A 727 19.06 16.61 -7.14
N VAL A 728 17.89 16.85 -7.72
CA VAL A 728 17.79 17.44 -9.06
C VAL A 728 18.16 18.91 -9.05
N LEU A 729 17.75 19.67 -8.04
CA LEU A 729 18.10 21.09 -7.87
C LEU A 729 19.62 21.27 -7.70
N GLU A 730 20.27 20.41 -6.92
CA GLU A 730 21.72 20.44 -6.75
C GLU A 730 22.45 20.23 -8.08
N ARG A 731 22.05 19.21 -8.89
CA ARG A 731 22.61 18.95 -10.22
C ARG A 731 22.42 20.16 -11.16
N TYR A 732 21.25 20.82 -11.13
CA TYR A 732 21.01 22.05 -11.88
C TYR A 732 21.96 23.18 -11.47
N LEU A 733 22.16 23.40 -10.17
CA LEU A 733 22.99 24.47 -9.62
C LEU A 733 24.47 24.32 -9.98
N ARG A 734 24.96 23.12 -10.27
CA ARG A 734 26.32 22.88 -10.80
C ARG A 734 26.52 23.54 -12.19
N HIS A 735 25.48 23.62 -13.01
CA HIS A 735 25.52 24.21 -14.33
C HIS A 735 25.13 25.68 -14.34
N ARG A 736 24.16 26.07 -13.52
CA ARG A 736 23.66 27.45 -13.47
C ARG A 736 23.51 27.91 -12.00
N PRO A 737 24.56 28.48 -11.37
CA PRO A 737 24.52 28.96 -9.99
C PRO A 737 23.45 30.04 -9.79
N SER A 738 22.65 29.96 -8.71
CA SER A 738 21.63 30.90 -8.27
C SER A 738 21.63 31.00 -6.75
N ALA A 739 21.80 32.20 -6.21
CA ALA A 739 21.78 32.38 -4.72
C ALA A 739 20.40 32.10 -4.12
N GLU A 740 19.32 32.42 -4.84
CA GLU A 740 17.93 32.11 -4.43
C GLU A 740 17.72 30.60 -4.32
N LEU A 741 18.03 29.88 -5.41
CA LEU A 741 17.84 28.43 -5.48
C LEU A 741 18.79 27.67 -4.53
N ALA A 742 20.01 28.21 -4.29
CA ALA A 742 20.92 27.62 -3.29
C ALA A 742 20.37 27.75 -1.86
N ALA A 743 19.72 28.88 -1.52
CA ALA A 743 19.03 29.03 -0.23
C ALA A 743 17.86 28.04 -0.13
N THR A 744 17.08 27.88 -1.19
CA THR A 744 15.98 26.89 -1.24
C THR A 744 16.51 25.47 -1.09
N LEU A 745 17.64 25.12 -1.73
CA LEU A 745 18.28 23.83 -1.57
C LEU A 745 18.62 23.54 -0.10
N ALA A 746 19.19 24.53 0.62
CA ALA A 746 19.53 24.38 2.03
C ALA A 746 18.27 24.11 2.89
N GLU A 747 17.11 24.73 2.58
CA GLU A 747 15.83 24.45 3.26
C GLU A 747 15.31 23.02 2.96
N LEU A 748 15.48 22.54 1.72
CA LEU A 748 15.10 21.18 1.31
C LEU A 748 16.00 20.13 1.98
N GLN A 749 17.30 20.39 2.12
CA GLN A 749 18.28 19.48 2.73
C GLN A 749 17.98 19.23 4.23
N ARG A 750 17.40 20.21 4.94
CA ARG A 750 17.08 20.05 6.38
C ARG A 750 16.24 18.81 6.71
N VAL A 751 15.52 18.24 5.75
CA VAL A 751 14.77 16.99 5.96
C VAL A 751 15.68 15.79 6.28
N THR A 752 16.97 15.82 5.95
CA THR A 752 17.92 14.74 6.27
C THR A 752 18.42 14.79 7.73
N HIS A 753 18.16 15.86 8.46
CA HIS A 753 18.64 16.08 9.84
C HIS A 753 17.67 15.53 10.91
N CYS A 754 16.53 14.97 10.55
CA CYS A 754 15.64 14.35 11.52
C CYS A 754 16.15 12.95 11.90
N SER A 755 16.07 12.60 13.19
CA SER A 755 16.62 11.34 13.71
C SER A 755 15.64 10.17 13.65
N TYR A 756 14.36 10.38 13.22
CA TYR A 756 13.39 9.31 13.11
C TYR A 756 12.48 9.42 11.86
N TYR A 757 12.31 8.30 11.19
CA TYR A 757 11.39 8.11 10.07
C TYR A 757 10.66 6.78 10.24
N VAL A 758 9.35 6.77 9.95
CA VAL A 758 8.48 5.61 10.18
C VAL A 758 8.82 4.43 9.28
N GLN A 759 9.29 4.68 8.05
CA GLN A 759 9.60 3.65 7.07
C GLN A 759 11.11 3.57 6.82
N PRO A 760 11.69 2.36 6.65
CA PRO A 760 13.10 2.21 6.31
C PRO A 760 13.41 2.34 4.82
N GLY A 761 12.42 2.16 3.92
CA GLY A 761 12.59 1.99 2.49
C GLY A 761 13.28 3.14 1.75
N LEU A 762 13.63 2.88 0.49
CA LEU A 762 14.36 3.83 -0.35
C LEU A 762 13.43 4.95 -0.86
N PHE A 763 12.25 4.63 -1.37
CA PHE A 763 11.38 5.63 -1.99
C PHE A 763 10.68 6.51 -0.96
N MET A 764 10.09 5.92 0.06
CA MET A 764 9.29 6.60 1.07
C MET A 764 9.83 6.37 2.49
N GLY A 765 11.14 6.41 2.68
CA GLY A 765 11.71 6.13 3.99
C GLY A 765 13.13 6.63 4.21
N ARG A 766 13.72 6.19 5.33
CA ARG A 766 15.04 6.61 5.80
C ARG A 766 16.16 6.33 4.80
N ALA A 767 16.13 5.20 4.09
CA ALA A 767 17.16 4.86 3.11
C ALA A 767 17.22 5.90 1.97
N GLY A 768 16.09 6.46 1.53
CA GLY A 768 16.08 7.53 0.55
C GLY A 768 16.71 8.83 1.04
N LEU A 769 16.52 9.14 2.33
CA LEU A 769 17.14 10.31 2.94
C LEU A 769 18.65 10.11 3.16
N LEU A 770 19.06 8.88 3.52
CA LEU A 770 20.48 8.51 3.58
C LEU A 770 21.16 8.65 2.21
N LEU A 771 20.53 8.11 1.15
CA LEU A 771 21.03 8.27 -0.23
C LEU A 771 21.15 9.75 -0.58
N THR A 772 20.15 10.56 -0.24
CA THR A 772 20.14 12.01 -0.51
C THR A 772 21.26 12.72 0.23
N ALA A 773 21.40 12.50 1.56
CA ALA A 773 22.45 13.13 2.38
C ALA A 773 23.86 12.79 1.86
N ALA A 774 24.11 11.52 1.56
CA ALA A 774 25.38 11.06 1.02
C ALA A 774 25.68 11.65 -0.37
N SER A 775 24.67 11.72 -1.28
CA SER A 775 24.82 12.28 -2.62
C SER A 775 25.03 13.79 -2.62
N LEU A 776 24.47 14.51 -1.66
CA LEU A 776 24.62 15.95 -1.52
C LEU A 776 25.88 16.34 -0.74
N GLY A 777 26.60 15.36 -0.18
CA GLY A 777 27.82 15.60 0.60
C GLY A 777 27.56 16.28 1.94
N GLU A 778 26.47 15.90 2.62
CA GLU A 778 26.15 16.36 3.96
C GLU A 778 27.25 16.02 4.96
N GLU A 779 27.25 16.67 6.14
CA GLU A 779 28.22 16.39 7.19
C GLU A 779 28.15 14.90 7.60
N GLN A 780 29.33 14.31 7.88
CA GLN A 780 29.45 12.89 8.24
C GLN A 780 28.55 12.51 9.42
N ALA A 781 28.39 13.42 10.41
CA ALA A 781 27.51 13.18 11.55
C ALA A 781 26.03 12.95 11.14
N THR A 782 25.53 13.70 10.13
CA THR A 782 24.18 13.50 9.58
C THR A 782 24.07 12.14 8.90
N VAL A 783 25.07 11.77 8.10
CA VAL A 783 25.11 10.46 7.43
C VAL A 783 25.16 9.33 8.46
N ASP A 784 25.99 9.45 9.50
CA ASP A 784 26.13 8.45 10.55
C ASP A 784 24.83 8.27 11.35
N ASP A 785 24.10 9.35 11.67
CA ASP A 785 22.79 9.28 12.34
C ASP A 785 21.74 8.56 11.48
N LEU A 786 21.71 8.86 10.17
CA LEU A 786 20.81 8.18 9.24
C LEU A 786 21.14 6.69 9.09
N VAL A 787 22.43 6.32 9.07
CA VAL A 787 22.88 4.93 9.04
C VAL A 787 22.50 4.19 10.33
N TYR A 788 22.83 4.76 11.49
CA TYR A 788 22.48 4.19 12.80
C TYR A 788 20.96 4.01 12.95
N GLY A 789 20.20 5.01 12.55
CA GLY A 789 18.74 4.99 12.65
C GLY A 789 18.05 3.91 11.80
N LEU A 790 18.73 3.27 10.82
CA LEU A 790 18.19 2.08 10.15
C LEU A 790 18.00 0.92 11.13
N GLY A 791 18.73 0.90 12.25
CA GLY A 791 18.57 -0.06 13.35
C GLY A 791 17.13 -0.13 13.89
N TRP A 792 16.36 0.97 13.91
CA TRP A 792 14.96 0.94 14.36
C TRP A 792 14.11 -0.12 13.66
N HIS A 793 14.41 -0.43 12.38
CA HIS A 793 13.63 -1.32 11.53
C HIS A 793 14.38 -2.60 11.12
N ALA A 794 15.63 -2.80 11.58
CA ALA A 794 16.43 -3.97 11.27
C ALA A 794 15.79 -5.25 11.82
N MET A 795 15.73 -6.30 11.01
CA MET A 795 15.08 -7.58 11.33
C MET A 795 16.00 -8.75 10.96
N PRO A 796 16.04 -9.83 11.73
CA PRO A 796 16.76 -11.04 11.36
C PRO A 796 15.94 -11.84 10.34
N TYR A 797 16.61 -12.39 9.33
CA TYR A 797 16.01 -13.34 8.39
C TYR A 797 17.08 -14.30 7.85
N GLN A 798 16.89 -15.61 8.04
CA GLN A 798 17.78 -16.67 7.54
C GLN A 798 19.28 -16.44 7.88
N GLY A 799 19.57 -15.98 9.10
CA GLY A 799 20.92 -15.68 9.57
C GLY A 799 21.55 -14.43 8.93
N GLY A 800 20.76 -13.57 8.34
CA GLY A 800 21.16 -12.29 7.78
C GLY A 800 20.26 -11.15 8.23
N LEU A 801 20.50 -9.95 7.67
CA LEU A 801 19.78 -8.72 7.94
C LEU A 801 18.71 -8.47 6.87
N ALA A 802 17.50 -8.12 7.27
CA ALA A 802 16.39 -7.76 6.39
C ALA A 802 15.63 -6.54 6.89
N TYR A 803 14.80 -5.96 6.04
CA TYR A 803 13.97 -4.82 6.37
C TYR A 803 12.51 -5.08 5.99
N PRO A 804 11.55 -4.51 6.75
CA PRO A 804 10.15 -4.54 6.38
C PRO A 804 9.90 -3.62 5.18
N GLY A 805 8.90 -3.99 4.37
CA GLY A 805 8.36 -3.14 3.32
C GLY A 805 7.39 -2.07 3.84
N ASN A 806 6.69 -1.42 2.94
CA ASN A 806 5.67 -0.43 3.26
C ASN A 806 4.66 -0.96 4.29
N GLN A 807 4.21 -0.10 5.21
CA GLN A 807 3.35 -0.41 6.35
C GLN A 807 3.99 -1.31 7.44
N LEU A 808 5.23 -1.76 7.31
CA LEU A 808 6.00 -2.57 8.28
C LEU A 808 5.39 -3.95 8.60
N LEU A 809 4.35 -4.38 7.90
CA LEU A 809 3.60 -5.60 8.21
C LEU A 809 4.34 -6.88 7.81
N ARG A 810 5.20 -6.81 6.80
CA ARG A 810 5.96 -7.93 6.24
C ARG A 810 7.35 -7.47 5.80
N LEU A 811 8.29 -8.40 5.72
CA LEU A 811 9.59 -8.15 5.10
C LEU A 811 9.42 -7.92 3.60
N SER A 812 10.34 -7.14 3.03
CA SER A 812 10.44 -6.90 1.59
C SER A 812 11.89 -6.93 1.15
N MET A 813 12.15 -7.45 -0.05
CA MET A 813 13.49 -7.52 -0.63
C MET A 813 13.68 -6.55 -1.80
N ASP A 814 12.63 -5.87 -2.25
CA ASP A 814 12.66 -5.00 -3.42
C ASP A 814 13.50 -3.71 -3.22
N LEU A 815 13.69 -2.98 -4.32
CA LEU A 815 14.45 -1.74 -4.34
C LEU A 815 13.68 -0.56 -3.73
N ALA A 816 12.39 -0.42 -4.02
CA ALA A 816 11.62 0.75 -3.60
C ALA A 816 11.38 0.79 -2.09
N THR A 817 11.03 -0.36 -1.50
CA THR A 817 10.49 -0.42 -0.13
C THR A 817 11.32 -1.27 0.82
N GLY A 818 12.14 -2.19 0.28
CA GLY A 818 12.73 -3.29 1.02
C GLY A 818 14.25 -3.25 1.18
N SER A 819 14.80 -4.44 1.45
CA SER A 819 16.21 -4.65 1.81
C SER A 819 17.18 -4.26 0.70
N ALA A 820 16.83 -4.41 -0.60
CA ALA A 820 17.67 -4.01 -1.71
C ALA A 820 17.82 -2.48 -1.79
N GLY A 821 16.77 -1.73 -1.47
CA GLY A 821 16.84 -0.26 -1.39
C GLY A 821 17.71 0.22 -0.24
N VAL A 822 17.63 -0.44 0.92
CA VAL A 822 18.52 -0.16 2.06
C VAL A 822 19.97 -0.49 1.70
N LEU A 823 20.22 -1.63 1.05
CA LEU A 823 21.54 -2.03 0.56
C LEU A 823 22.14 -0.98 -0.37
N LEU A 824 21.33 -0.47 -1.33
CA LEU A 824 21.75 0.57 -2.26
C LEU A 824 22.11 1.87 -1.53
N ALA A 825 21.28 2.34 -0.62
CA ALA A 825 21.51 3.58 0.14
C ALA A 825 22.75 3.49 1.03
N LEU A 826 22.95 2.36 1.70
CA LEU A 826 24.20 2.10 2.46
C LEU A 826 25.41 2.03 1.53
N GLY A 827 25.28 1.45 0.32
CA GLY A 827 26.30 1.45 -0.71
C GLY A 827 26.63 2.84 -1.23
N THR A 828 25.66 3.75 -1.30
CA THR A 828 25.89 5.17 -1.62
C THR A 828 26.73 5.87 -0.55
N ALA A 829 26.44 5.58 0.73
CA ALA A 829 27.07 6.25 1.86
C ALA A 829 28.42 5.65 2.26
N LEU A 830 28.60 4.33 2.15
CA LEU A 830 29.70 3.60 2.80
C LEU A 830 30.62 2.84 1.84
N HIS A 831 30.26 2.66 0.56
CA HIS A 831 31.08 1.91 -0.39
C HIS A 831 32.16 2.80 -1.01
N ASP A 832 33.37 2.28 -1.24
CA ASP A 832 34.51 2.99 -1.86
C ASP A 832 34.15 3.57 -3.25
N ALA A 833 33.32 2.85 -4.02
CA ALA A 833 32.69 3.33 -5.25
C ALA A 833 31.20 3.55 -4.95
N PRO A 834 30.76 4.79 -4.64
CA PRO A 834 29.39 5.05 -4.22
C PRO A 834 28.36 4.53 -5.23
N ALA A 835 27.42 3.70 -4.78
CA ALA A 835 26.28 3.25 -5.57
C ALA A 835 25.30 4.40 -5.76
N SER A 836 24.50 4.37 -6.83
CA SER A 836 23.45 5.38 -7.09
C SER A 836 22.22 4.74 -7.74
N LEU A 837 21.10 5.43 -7.69
CA LEU A 837 19.98 5.10 -8.56
C LEU A 837 20.33 5.42 -10.02
N PRO A 838 19.70 4.73 -11.00
CA PRO A 838 19.88 5.06 -12.41
C PRO A 838 19.72 6.55 -12.68
N PHE A 839 20.67 7.16 -13.40
CA PHE A 839 20.70 8.58 -13.80
C PHE A 839 20.88 9.61 -12.65
N LEU A 840 21.03 9.19 -11.39
CA LEU A 840 21.28 10.08 -10.25
C LEU A 840 22.74 10.06 -9.77
N GLY A 841 23.59 9.26 -10.38
CA GLY A 841 25.04 9.22 -10.09
C GLY A 841 25.79 10.43 -10.64
N PRO A 842 27.05 10.63 -10.25
CA PRO A 842 27.93 11.60 -10.89
C PRO A 842 28.03 11.25 -12.40
N PRO A 843 28.09 12.28 -13.29
CA PRO A 843 28.18 12.01 -14.72
C PRO A 843 29.38 11.12 -15.03
N GLN A 844 29.16 10.02 -15.75
CA GLN A 844 30.17 8.99 -16.09
C GLN A 844 31.34 9.50 -16.95
N TRP A 845 31.38 10.79 -17.28
CA TRP A 845 32.41 11.45 -18.08
C TRP A 845 33.71 11.74 -17.29
N SER A 846 33.71 11.74 -16.00
CA SER A 846 34.84 12.12 -15.16
C SER A 846 35.87 11.02 -14.94
N GLU A 847 35.58 9.76 -15.25
CA GLU A 847 36.48 8.65 -14.96
C GLU A 847 36.52 7.54 -16.04
N SER A 848 36.88 7.88 -17.28
CA SER A 848 37.50 6.89 -18.19
C SER A 848 38.16 7.52 -19.45
N PRO A 849 39.47 7.77 -19.40
CA PRO A 849 40.24 8.01 -20.62
C PRO A 849 40.43 6.78 -21.52
N SER A 850 39.96 5.59 -21.08
CA SER A 850 40.27 4.30 -21.71
C SER A 850 39.24 3.76 -22.72
N ARG A 851 38.07 4.41 -22.88
CA ARG A 851 37.07 4.00 -23.91
C ARG A 851 37.13 4.85 -25.20
N ARG A 852 38.03 5.85 -25.29
CA ARG A 852 38.27 6.63 -26.51
C ARG A 852 39.72 6.46 -26.96
N SER A 853 40.04 5.35 -27.58
CA SER A 853 41.08 5.30 -28.64
C SER A 853 41.28 3.87 -29.13
N ALA A 854 40.53 3.50 -30.17
CA ALA A 854 41.11 2.65 -31.21
C ALA A 854 41.41 3.57 -32.39
N PRO A 855 42.66 3.82 -32.78
CA PRO A 855 42.96 4.57 -33.99
C PRO A 855 42.56 3.73 -35.19
N LYS A 856 41.81 4.31 -36.10
CA LYS A 856 41.73 3.80 -37.49
C LYS A 856 43.12 3.97 -38.09
N GLU A 857 43.81 2.91 -38.31
CA GLU A 857 44.86 2.86 -39.31
C GLU A 857 44.28 2.37 -40.64
N VAL A 858 44.44 3.25 -41.67
CA VAL A 858 44.53 3.26 -43.13
C VAL A 858 43.96 2.05 -43.87
#